data_85aa93ec00c2aa7dc7dea1d3c70d10d0
#
_entry.id   85aa93ec00c2aa7dc7dea1d3c70d10d0
#
_cell.length_a   1.000
_cell.length_b   1.000
_cell.length_c   1.000
_cell.angle_alpha   90.00
_cell.angle_beta   90.00
_cell.angle_gamma   90.00
#
_symmetry.space_group_name_H-M   'P 1'
#
loop_
_entity.id
_entity.type
_entity.pdbx_description
1 polymer ?
#
loop_
_entity_poly.entity_id
_entity_poly.type
_entity_poly.pdbx_seq_one_letter_code
_entity_poly.pdbx_strand_id
1 'polypeptide(L)'
;MGGGTSIWVSPEARNDPSAIFNGRLAFLAATIAFAGCAYGFDQGNIGGVLTLPTFKHAFGLDRLSEDAADHRAGNIAALMAAGGAAGALMAAPFADFLGRKWSMMLYGCIYILGCAFQEVAHLGIFYAGRFLAGMAIGSMSAGAPQFLAENSPKSIRGSMTCLYNLMIITALSLAFWWKLSLGIQLIPGAFMVLMLPFVYETPRALIARGRREEGLANLVKLRKLPEHHPYVQQEYMETCAQVDQEQEVAVGRNYWLVIRDITLIASNRRRLFLATMLFLFHKFTGTDSLNYFAPEIFTMIGVKGGSQALLTTGVYGVVKLATTIIYVVFIVDRVGRRVPLLIGATLQATAMLYIALYVRFAKPEQGGGTEVGGIFGIVWIYIYAFGWSFGHSVACYVVAAEIFPSRIRSFCMSWCFFINWIVDFGITKATPSMMTHLGWGTFLLYAVLTYSGVIFIFFCMPEMKGRSIESMDDLFQHSIWSMWKRAYPTKEEKVRHDVGEIFHAEPKIVDEESKGRAINRMSSNQTTFRLNTGAEIPAVGFGTWQAAPGEAGRAVKMAIKAGYRHLDCAPLYWNEAEIGQALSEVLQETAIPRSELFVTTKLWSSQHSQVEVALRKSLADLQLDYVDLYLMHWPVSLPPNEHTAQNFGKEDRTVHASDWDFSKTWEEMEKLLATGLVRAIGVANFSTVNLDKLLKTAKVVPAVNQTELHPLLPQDKLNQHCRKHGIHQTAFGPLGGKGSTLHTNAAVVGIAKQRNATSAQVLLSWGVARGWSVIPKSVTEERIQANLRVFRLSDTELANLDKLAVTEGRRFNRPNWGTVIFHDDDASVA
;
A
#
# COMPACT_ATOMS: atom_id res chain seq x y z
N MET A 1 35.32 -3.77 10.75
CA MET A 1 35.09 -5.13 11.27
C MET A 1 34.18 -5.83 10.28
N GLY A 2 34.64 -6.74 9.62
CA GLY A 2 34.40 -7.91 8.91
C GLY A 2 33.00 -8.12 8.30
N GLY A 3 32.93 -8.13 6.97
CA GLY A 3 31.78 -8.48 6.19
C GLY A 3 31.41 -9.96 6.32
N GLY A 4 30.52 -10.25 7.25
CA GLY A 4 29.73 -11.47 7.24
C GLY A 4 28.51 -11.21 6.36
N THR A 5 28.43 -11.82 5.19
CA THR A 5 27.22 -11.91 4.38
C THR A 5 26.14 -12.63 5.19
N SER A 6 25.33 -11.87 5.92
CA SER A 6 24.23 -12.46 6.68
C SER A 6 23.19 -12.98 5.69
N ILE A 7 23.01 -14.27 5.70
CA ILE A 7 21.97 -15.03 4.96
C ILE A 7 20.55 -14.56 5.31
N TRP A 8 20.41 -13.69 6.30
CA TRP A 8 19.20 -13.25 6.98
C TRP A 8 18.56 -11.97 6.41
N VAL A 9 19.20 -11.26 5.47
CA VAL A 9 18.73 -9.97 4.96
C VAL A 9 18.19 -10.16 3.56
N SER A 10 16.97 -9.67 3.30
CA SER A 10 16.39 -9.69 1.95
C SER A 10 17.31 -8.95 0.96
N PRO A 11 17.33 -9.31 -0.32
CA PRO A 11 18.14 -8.61 -1.33
C PRO A 11 17.87 -7.10 -1.35
N GLU A 12 16.63 -6.69 -1.11
CA GLU A 12 16.18 -5.30 -1.06
C GLU A 12 16.75 -4.54 0.14
N ALA A 13 16.75 -5.17 1.33
CA ALA A 13 17.29 -4.56 2.55
C ALA A 13 18.81 -4.35 2.52
N ARG A 14 19.53 -4.95 1.57
CA ARG A 14 20.97 -4.72 1.37
C ARG A 14 21.29 -3.37 0.73
N ASN A 15 20.31 -2.80 0.04
CA ASN A 15 20.45 -1.51 -0.63
C ASN A 15 20.04 -0.35 0.28
N ASP A 16 19.38 -0.63 1.40
CA ASP A 16 18.95 0.39 2.35
C ASP A 16 20.11 0.90 3.22
N PRO A 17 20.10 2.17 3.64
CA PRO A 17 21.10 2.70 4.57
C PRO A 17 21.10 1.91 5.88
N SER A 18 22.26 1.43 6.33
CA SER A 18 22.36 0.63 7.57
C SER A 18 21.84 1.33 8.83
N ALA A 19 21.82 2.67 8.85
CA ALA A 19 21.32 3.49 9.94
C ALA A 19 19.83 3.31 10.23
N ILE A 20 19.02 2.91 9.23
CA ILE A 20 17.58 2.71 9.44
C ILE A 20 17.29 1.44 10.27
N PHE A 21 18.22 0.47 10.30
CA PHE A 21 18.12 -0.74 11.13
C PHE A 21 18.72 -0.46 12.51
N ASN A 22 18.05 0.36 13.28
CA ASN A 22 18.57 0.88 14.56
C ASN A 22 17.78 0.35 15.77
N GLY A 23 18.37 0.56 16.96
CA GLY A 23 17.76 0.12 18.23
C GLY A 23 16.39 0.74 18.53
N ARG A 24 16.07 1.92 17.98
CA ARG A 24 14.74 2.55 18.16
C ARG A 24 13.64 1.79 17.40
N LEU A 25 13.93 1.37 16.18
CA LEU A 25 13.02 0.54 15.40
C LEU A 25 12.85 -0.84 16.05
N ALA A 26 13.93 -1.46 16.53
CA ALA A 26 13.88 -2.72 17.26
C ALA A 26 13.08 -2.61 18.57
N PHE A 27 13.27 -1.53 19.32
CA PHE A 27 12.50 -1.26 20.55
C PHE A 27 11.00 -1.08 20.28
N LEU A 28 10.66 -0.30 19.27
CA LEU A 28 9.27 -0.13 18.82
C LEU A 28 8.65 -1.49 18.44
N ALA A 29 9.36 -2.25 17.62
CA ALA A 29 8.89 -3.55 17.16
C ALA A 29 8.69 -4.53 18.33
N ALA A 30 9.64 -4.61 19.26
CA ALA A 30 9.54 -5.43 20.45
C ALA A 30 8.33 -5.01 21.31
N THR A 31 8.18 -3.71 21.58
CA THR A 31 7.07 -3.19 22.40
C THR A 31 5.71 -3.59 21.85
N ILE A 32 5.50 -3.41 20.54
CA ILE A 32 4.21 -3.74 19.88
C ILE A 32 4.02 -5.25 19.75
N ALA A 33 5.08 -6.01 19.54
CA ALA A 33 5.02 -7.46 19.46
C ALA A 33 4.57 -8.13 20.79
N PHE A 34 4.74 -7.47 21.93
CA PHE A 34 4.20 -7.94 23.20
C PHE A 34 2.66 -8.00 23.24
N ALA A 35 1.96 -7.27 22.37
CA ALA A 35 0.53 -7.50 22.13
C ALA A 35 0.25 -8.92 21.62
N GLY A 36 1.15 -9.48 20.81
CA GLY A 36 1.08 -10.88 20.40
C GLY A 36 1.32 -11.84 21.57
N CYS A 37 2.28 -11.53 22.47
CA CYS A 37 2.50 -12.33 23.68
C CYS A 37 1.24 -12.40 24.55
N ALA A 38 0.55 -11.27 24.73
CA ALA A 38 -0.68 -11.21 25.51
C ALA A 38 -1.73 -12.19 24.98
N TYR A 39 -1.93 -12.23 23.67
CA TYR A 39 -2.83 -13.18 23.01
C TYR A 39 -2.35 -14.62 23.15
N GLY A 40 -1.08 -14.90 22.88
CA GLY A 40 -0.53 -16.26 22.93
C GLY A 40 -0.58 -16.88 24.32
N PHE A 41 -0.28 -16.10 25.36
CA PHE A 41 -0.39 -16.58 26.75
C PHE A 41 -1.83 -16.90 27.13
N ASP A 42 -2.78 -16.02 26.80
CA ASP A 42 -4.18 -16.27 27.13
C ASP A 42 -4.71 -17.56 26.45
N GLN A 43 -4.40 -17.74 25.17
CA GLN A 43 -4.83 -18.91 24.40
C GLN A 43 -4.18 -20.22 24.90
N GLY A 44 -2.89 -20.18 25.25
CA GLY A 44 -2.16 -21.37 25.68
C GLY A 44 -2.44 -21.76 27.13
N ASN A 45 -2.71 -20.81 28.00
CA ASN A 45 -2.83 -21.04 29.42
C ASN A 45 -4.17 -21.66 29.81
N ILE A 46 -5.29 -21.22 29.20
CA ILE A 46 -6.65 -21.64 29.62
C ILE A 46 -6.87 -23.14 29.46
N GLY A 47 -6.32 -23.77 28.43
CA GLY A 47 -6.44 -25.23 28.22
C GLY A 47 -5.81 -26.04 29.36
N GLY A 48 -4.64 -25.62 29.82
CA GLY A 48 -3.98 -26.21 30.98
C GLY A 48 -4.74 -25.94 32.27
N VAL A 49 -5.26 -24.74 32.49
CA VAL A 49 -5.98 -24.31 33.68
C VAL A 49 -7.30 -25.07 33.83
N LEU A 50 -8.03 -25.31 32.77
CA LEU A 50 -9.31 -26.09 32.77
C LEU A 50 -9.13 -27.54 33.27
N THR A 51 -7.93 -28.10 33.16
CA THR A 51 -7.65 -29.46 33.64
C THR A 51 -7.31 -29.52 35.14
N LEU A 52 -6.99 -28.38 35.77
CA LEU A 52 -6.55 -28.34 37.17
C LEU A 52 -7.71 -28.63 38.14
N PRO A 53 -7.54 -29.56 39.11
CA PRO A 53 -8.56 -29.86 40.13
C PRO A 53 -8.97 -28.62 40.94
N THR A 54 -8.00 -27.79 41.32
CA THR A 54 -8.23 -26.54 42.05
C THR A 54 -9.13 -25.56 41.27
N PHE A 55 -8.92 -25.42 39.97
CA PHE A 55 -9.77 -24.58 39.12
C PHE A 55 -11.18 -25.17 38.95
N LYS A 56 -11.27 -26.49 38.71
CA LYS A 56 -12.56 -27.20 38.62
C LYS A 56 -13.40 -26.99 39.88
N HIS A 57 -12.77 -27.10 41.05
CA HIS A 57 -13.43 -26.93 42.37
C HIS A 57 -13.84 -25.46 42.59
N ALA A 58 -12.95 -24.50 42.32
CA ALA A 58 -13.22 -23.06 42.52
C ALA A 58 -14.41 -22.56 41.68
N PHE A 59 -14.57 -23.08 40.45
CA PHE A 59 -15.64 -22.69 39.54
C PHE A 59 -16.77 -23.71 39.47
N GLY A 60 -16.77 -24.74 40.35
CA GLY A 60 -17.85 -25.71 40.52
C GLY A 60 -18.07 -26.61 39.30
N LEU A 61 -17.03 -26.88 38.50
CA LEU A 61 -17.08 -27.80 37.37
C LEU A 61 -17.16 -29.25 37.80
N ASP A 62 -16.59 -29.56 38.95
CA ASP A 62 -16.60 -30.91 39.60
C ASP A 62 -17.94 -31.37 40.17
N ARG A 63 -18.89 -30.42 40.30
CA ARG A 63 -20.22 -30.66 40.86
C ARG A 63 -21.33 -30.73 39.82
N LEU A 64 -21.01 -30.61 38.57
CA LEU A 64 -21.96 -30.59 37.46
C LEU A 64 -22.04 -31.95 36.77
N SER A 65 -23.14 -32.19 36.08
CA SER A 65 -23.19 -33.27 35.10
C SER A 65 -22.16 -33.01 33.98
N GLU A 66 -21.73 -34.06 33.27
CA GLU A 66 -20.74 -33.99 32.20
C GLU A 66 -21.13 -32.95 31.18
N ASP A 67 -22.36 -32.95 30.67
CA ASP A 67 -22.88 -31.96 29.73
C ASP A 67 -22.82 -30.51 30.25
N ALA A 68 -23.20 -30.33 31.52
CA ALA A 68 -23.20 -29.00 32.12
C ALA A 68 -21.78 -28.49 32.40
N ALA A 69 -20.83 -29.38 32.69
CA ALA A 69 -19.41 -29.09 32.84
C ALA A 69 -18.79 -28.67 31.49
N ASP A 70 -19.10 -29.40 30.41
CA ASP A 70 -18.67 -29.12 29.04
C ASP A 70 -19.19 -27.78 28.56
N HIS A 71 -20.47 -27.48 28.80
CA HIS A 71 -21.05 -26.20 28.47
C HIS A 71 -20.37 -25.04 29.24
N ARG A 72 -20.03 -25.24 30.52
CA ARG A 72 -19.33 -24.24 31.33
C ARG A 72 -17.89 -24.05 30.87
N ALA A 73 -17.16 -25.13 30.61
CA ALA A 73 -15.80 -25.10 30.07
C ALA A 73 -15.76 -24.41 28.71
N GLY A 74 -16.68 -24.74 27.82
CA GLY A 74 -16.85 -24.09 26.53
C GLY A 74 -17.11 -22.58 26.64
N ASN A 75 -17.96 -22.15 27.60
CA ASN A 75 -18.20 -20.73 27.85
C ASN A 75 -16.94 -20.00 28.36
N ILE A 76 -16.21 -20.64 29.32
CA ILE A 76 -14.95 -20.10 29.85
C ILE A 76 -13.94 -19.86 28.73
N ALA A 77 -13.77 -20.82 27.82
CA ALA A 77 -12.84 -20.69 26.72
C ALA A 77 -13.33 -19.68 25.66
N ALA A 78 -14.61 -19.75 25.26
CA ALA A 78 -15.14 -19.03 24.11
C ALA A 78 -15.39 -17.52 24.38
N LEU A 79 -15.69 -17.11 25.63
CA LEU A 79 -16.02 -15.68 25.91
C LEU A 79 -14.92 -14.71 25.51
N MET A 80 -13.66 -15.13 25.54
CA MET A 80 -12.55 -14.34 25.01
C MET A 80 -12.74 -14.06 23.53
N ALA A 81 -13.13 -15.07 22.73
CA ALA A 81 -13.34 -14.88 21.30
C ALA A 81 -14.56 -13.98 20.99
N ALA A 82 -15.63 -14.06 21.82
CA ALA A 82 -16.76 -13.12 21.73
C ALA A 82 -16.32 -11.68 21.98
N GLY A 83 -15.50 -11.45 23.01
CA GLY A 83 -14.87 -10.17 23.26
C GLY A 83 -13.98 -9.73 22.09
N GLY A 84 -13.19 -10.67 21.53
CA GLY A 84 -12.34 -10.44 20.36
C GLY A 84 -13.09 -9.95 19.13
N ALA A 85 -14.27 -10.50 18.87
CA ALA A 85 -15.15 -10.03 17.80
C ALA A 85 -15.60 -8.58 18.01
N ALA A 86 -16.04 -8.23 19.21
CA ALA A 86 -16.41 -6.86 19.55
C ALA A 86 -15.22 -5.89 19.40
N GLY A 87 -14.04 -6.29 19.92
CA GLY A 87 -12.81 -5.51 19.82
C GLY A 87 -12.34 -5.27 18.39
N ALA A 88 -12.44 -6.28 17.52
CA ALA A 88 -12.05 -6.15 16.12
C ALA A 88 -12.87 -5.08 15.38
N LEU A 89 -14.16 -4.96 15.65
CA LEU A 89 -15.01 -3.90 15.08
C LEU A 89 -14.64 -2.52 15.61
N MET A 90 -14.19 -2.42 16.86
CA MET A 90 -13.80 -1.16 17.48
C MET A 90 -12.41 -0.69 17.07
N ALA A 91 -11.56 -1.56 16.57
CA ALA A 91 -10.15 -1.27 16.29
C ALA A 91 -9.94 -0.11 15.31
N ALA A 92 -10.63 -0.11 14.16
CA ALA A 92 -10.49 0.94 13.15
C ALA A 92 -10.98 2.31 13.64
N PRO A 93 -12.23 2.47 14.18
CA PRO A 93 -12.71 3.74 14.69
C PRO A 93 -11.78 4.35 15.75
N PHE A 94 -11.33 3.57 16.72
CA PHE A 94 -10.45 4.09 17.77
C PHE A 94 -9.06 4.45 17.26
N ALA A 95 -8.48 3.65 16.34
CA ALA A 95 -7.20 3.96 15.72
C ALA A 95 -7.25 5.26 14.90
N ASP A 96 -8.38 5.58 14.27
CA ASP A 96 -8.57 6.82 13.52
C ASP A 96 -8.82 8.03 14.44
N PHE A 97 -9.52 7.82 15.56
CA PHE A 97 -9.83 8.89 16.51
C PHE A 97 -8.66 9.22 17.45
N LEU A 98 -8.09 8.22 18.15
CA LEU A 98 -7.02 8.41 19.13
C LEU A 98 -5.61 8.43 18.54
N GLY A 99 -5.39 7.79 17.36
CA GLY A 99 -4.08 7.45 16.80
C GLY A 99 -3.67 6.04 17.14
N ARG A 100 -2.65 5.57 16.43
CA ARG A 100 -2.23 4.17 16.56
C ARG A 100 -1.65 3.89 17.94
N LYS A 101 -0.76 4.76 18.42
CA LYS A 101 -0.10 4.62 19.74
C LYS A 101 -1.09 4.64 20.90
N TRP A 102 -1.96 5.65 20.96
CA TRP A 102 -2.89 5.83 22.08
C TRP A 102 -4.00 4.78 22.07
N SER A 103 -4.40 4.30 20.90
CA SER A 103 -5.33 3.16 20.81
C SER A 103 -4.71 1.89 21.36
N MET A 104 -3.43 1.58 21.03
CA MET A 104 -2.72 0.44 21.60
C MET A 104 -2.58 0.57 23.13
N MET A 105 -2.36 1.79 23.65
CA MET A 105 -2.33 2.06 25.09
C MET A 105 -3.67 1.72 25.75
N LEU A 106 -4.77 2.21 25.17
CA LEU A 106 -6.13 1.95 25.67
C LEU A 106 -6.43 0.45 25.69
N TYR A 107 -6.11 -0.27 24.61
CA TYR A 107 -6.31 -1.71 24.51
C TYR A 107 -5.46 -2.46 25.54
N GLY A 108 -4.22 -2.05 25.77
CA GLY A 108 -3.37 -2.62 26.81
C GLY A 108 -3.93 -2.45 28.21
N CYS A 109 -4.48 -1.27 28.53
CA CYS A 109 -5.14 -1.01 29.81
C CYS A 109 -6.41 -1.86 30.00
N ILE A 110 -7.24 -2.02 28.95
CA ILE A 110 -8.42 -2.88 28.99
C ILE A 110 -8.00 -4.35 29.17
N TYR A 111 -6.92 -4.78 28.53
CA TYR A 111 -6.37 -6.13 28.70
C TYR A 111 -5.96 -6.40 30.15
N ILE A 112 -5.18 -5.51 30.76
CA ILE A 112 -4.74 -5.63 32.16
C ILE A 112 -5.94 -5.71 33.10
N LEU A 113 -6.96 -4.87 32.90
CA LEU A 113 -8.19 -4.88 33.69
C LEU A 113 -8.94 -6.22 33.53
N GLY A 114 -9.05 -6.71 32.28
CA GLY A 114 -9.67 -8.01 31.98
C GLY A 114 -8.93 -9.17 32.64
N CYS A 115 -7.60 -9.17 32.62
CA CYS A 115 -6.79 -10.19 33.29
C CYS A 115 -6.94 -10.12 34.82
N ALA A 116 -6.95 -8.92 35.40
CA ALA A 116 -7.17 -8.74 36.84
C ALA A 116 -8.54 -9.29 37.29
N PHE A 117 -9.59 -9.16 36.49
CA PHE A 117 -10.89 -9.75 36.77
C PHE A 117 -10.87 -11.27 36.73
N GLN A 118 -9.99 -11.88 35.92
CA GLN A 118 -9.84 -13.33 35.85
C GLN A 118 -9.17 -13.95 37.11
N GLU A 119 -8.51 -13.15 37.95
CA GLU A 119 -7.96 -13.62 39.23
C GLU A 119 -9.01 -13.76 40.33
N VAL A 120 -10.23 -13.21 40.12
CA VAL A 120 -11.32 -13.28 41.09
C VAL A 120 -12.04 -14.63 40.95
N ALA A 121 -12.09 -15.40 42.02
CA ALA A 121 -12.78 -16.70 42.09
C ALA A 121 -14.31 -16.57 42.10
N HIS A 122 -14.89 -15.80 41.19
CA HIS A 122 -16.33 -15.64 40.98
C HIS A 122 -16.66 -15.74 39.51
N LEU A 123 -17.49 -16.71 39.12
CA LEU A 123 -17.74 -17.05 37.72
C LEU A 123 -18.19 -15.86 36.85
N GLY A 124 -19.08 -15.02 37.33
CA GLY A 124 -19.57 -13.86 36.60
C GLY A 124 -18.47 -12.80 36.34
N ILE A 125 -17.60 -12.56 37.34
CA ILE A 125 -16.46 -11.64 37.21
C ILE A 125 -15.41 -12.23 36.27
N PHE A 126 -15.17 -13.52 36.36
CA PHE A 126 -14.27 -14.24 35.47
C PHE A 126 -14.73 -14.15 34.00
N TYR A 127 -16.05 -14.34 33.76
CA TYR A 127 -16.62 -14.18 32.43
C TYR A 127 -16.47 -12.76 31.90
N ALA A 128 -16.73 -11.74 32.72
CA ALA A 128 -16.50 -10.34 32.35
C ALA A 128 -15.02 -10.09 32.04
N GLY A 129 -14.09 -10.66 32.85
CA GLY A 129 -12.66 -10.57 32.61
C GLY A 129 -12.24 -11.21 31.29
N ARG A 130 -12.77 -12.40 30.96
CA ARG A 130 -12.51 -13.07 29.66
C ARG A 130 -13.00 -12.21 28.48
N PHE A 131 -14.19 -11.65 28.58
CA PHE A 131 -14.75 -10.79 27.54
C PHE A 131 -13.93 -9.50 27.35
N LEU A 132 -13.54 -8.82 28.42
CA LEU A 132 -12.73 -7.60 28.37
C LEU A 132 -11.33 -7.88 27.82
N ALA A 133 -10.64 -8.92 28.29
CA ALA A 133 -9.34 -9.32 27.77
C ALA A 133 -9.45 -9.68 26.28
N GLY A 134 -10.48 -10.39 25.90
CA GLY A 134 -10.79 -10.70 24.51
C GLY A 134 -10.99 -9.46 23.65
N MET A 135 -11.77 -8.48 24.12
CA MET A 135 -12.02 -7.22 23.42
C MET A 135 -10.70 -6.47 23.18
N ALA A 136 -9.82 -6.43 24.15
CA ALA A 136 -8.50 -5.85 24.00
C ALA A 136 -7.65 -6.61 22.96
N ILE A 137 -7.59 -7.95 23.06
CA ILE A 137 -6.83 -8.80 22.13
C ILE A 137 -7.35 -8.66 20.70
N GLY A 138 -8.68 -8.66 20.51
CA GLY A 138 -9.31 -8.47 19.21
C GLY A 138 -8.94 -7.13 18.56
N SER A 139 -8.94 -6.05 19.35
CA SER A 139 -8.50 -4.73 18.89
C SER A 139 -7.01 -4.70 18.57
N MET A 140 -6.17 -5.31 19.42
CA MET A 140 -4.72 -5.39 19.21
C MET A 140 -4.36 -6.27 17.99
N SER A 141 -5.15 -7.32 17.71
CA SER A 141 -4.90 -8.20 16.55
C SER A 141 -5.05 -7.48 15.21
N ALA A 142 -5.93 -6.49 15.13
CA ALA A 142 -6.06 -5.62 13.97
C ALA A 142 -5.05 -4.45 14.00
N GLY A 143 -4.82 -3.84 15.16
CA GLY A 143 -4.00 -2.64 15.31
C GLY A 143 -2.50 -2.86 15.31
N ALA A 144 -1.99 -3.92 15.96
CA ALA A 144 -0.56 -4.14 16.10
C ALA A 144 0.17 -4.43 14.77
N PRO A 145 -0.32 -5.31 13.88
CA PRO A 145 0.28 -5.50 12.56
C PRO A 145 0.30 -4.22 11.72
N GLN A 146 -0.77 -3.42 11.79
CA GLN A 146 -0.84 -2.13 11.10
C GLN A 146 0.18 -1.14 11.66
N PHE A 147 0.32 -1.03 12.97
CA PHE A 147 1.31 -0.17 13.62
C PHE A 147 2.73 -0.54 13.19
N LEU A 148 3.05 -1.84 13.18
CA LEU A 148 4.34 -2.35 12.73
C LEU A 148 4.58 -2.02 11.24
N ALA A 149 3.60 -2.25 10.37
CA ALA A 149 3.71 -1.98 8.94
C ALA A 149 3.92 -0.49 8.63
N GLU A 150 3.24 0.43 9.35
CA GLU A 150 3.33 1.88 9.14
C GLU A 150 4.67 2.48 9.60
N ASN A 151 5.37 1.84 10.56
CA ASN A 151 6.67 2.29 11.06
C ASN A 151 7.87 1.59 10.42
N SER A 152 7.64 0.50 9.70
CA SER A 152 8.69 -0.30 9.11
C SER A 152 9.19 0.24 7.77
N PRO A 153 10.51 0.18 7.51
CA PRO A 153 11.04 0.35 6.17
C PRO A 153 10.38 -0.63 5.18
N LYS A 154 10.26 -0.22 3.91
CA LYS A 154 9.59 -1.03 2.88
C LYS A 154 10.21 -2.42 2.74
N SER A 155 11.54 -2.49 2.73
CA SER A 155 12.33 -3.71 2.53
C SER A 155 12.12 -4.80 3.58
N ILE A 156 11.69 -4.44 4.81
CA ILE A 156 11.48 -5.40 5.92
C ILE A 156 10.06 -5.36 6.47
N ARG A 157 9.14 -4.67 5.81
CA ARG A 157 7.75 -4.50 6.29
C ARG A 157 7.04 -5.83 6.52
N GLY A 158 7.19 -6.79 5.61
CA GLY A 158 6.61 -8.12 5.72
C GLY A 158 7.12 -8.86 6.97
N SER A 159 8.43 -8.94 7.14
CA SER A 159 9.06 -9.59 8.30
C SER A 159 8.67 -8.93 9.62
N MET A 160 8.62 -7.59 9.66
CA MET A 160 8.21 -6.83 10.86
C MET A 160 6.76 -7.09 11.23
N THR A 161 5.86 -7.16 10.24
CA THR A 161 4.44 -7.49 10.48
C THR A 161 4.28 -8.91 11.00
N CYS A 162 5.07 -9.86 10.49
CA CYS A 162 5.08 -11.25 10.93
C CYS A 162 5.58 -11.42 12.39
N LEU A 163 6.34 -10.45 12.92
CA LEU A 163 6.84 -10.50 14.29
C LEU A 163 5.70 -10.58 15.33
N TYR A 164 4.58 -9.90 15.08
CA TYR A 164 3.40 -10.01 15.92
C TYR A 164 2.91 -11.46 16.03
N ASN A 165 2.79 -12.17 14.90
CA ASN A 165 2.34 -13.55 14.90
C ASN A 165 3.39 -14.51 15.47
N LEU A 166 4.67 -14.27 15.23
CA LEU A 166 5.76 -15.03 15.85
C LEU A 166 5.70 -14.95 17.39
N MET A 167 5.39 -13.77 17.93
CA MET A 167 5.27 -13.59 19.38
C MET A 167 4.03 -14.25 19.97
N ILE A 168 2.90 -14.34 19.20
CA ILE A 168 1.74 -15.16 19.59
C ILE A 168 2.18 -16.61 19.80
N ILE A 169 2.83 -17.19 18.79
CA ILE A 169 3.23 -18.62 18.84
C ILE A 169 4.30 -18.87 19.90
N THR A 170 5.22 -17.93 20.10
CA THR A 170 6.23 -18.00 21.17
C THR A 170 5.56 -18.07 22.56
N ALA A 171 4.65 -17.14 22.82
CA ALA A 171 3.93 -17.08 24.08
C ALA A 171 3.02 -18.29 24.31
N LEU A 172 2.31 -18.74 23.25
CA LEU A 172 1.50 -19.97 23.27
C LEU A 172 2.37 -21.19 23.63
N SER A 173 3.55 -21.32 23.02
CA SER A 173 4.46 -22.43 23.29
C SER A 173 4.98 -22.39 24.73
N LEU A 174 5.34 -21.22 25.24
CA LEU A 174 5.77 -21.05 26.63
C LEU A 174 4.64 -21.39 27.61
N ALA A 175 3.41 -20.98 27.32
CA ALA A 175 2.25 -21.26 28.14
C ALA A 175 1.97 -22.78 28.26
N PHE A 176 2.21 -23.55 27.20
CA PHE A 176 2.05 -25.00 27.21
C PHE A 176 3.10 -25.71 28.11
N TRP A 177 4.31 -25.17 28.20
CA TRP A 177 5.37 -25.76 29.03
C TRP A 177 5.25 -25.39 30.52
N TRP A 178 4.72 -24.24 30.81
CA TRP A 178 4.64 -23.74 32.17
C TRP A 178 3.19 -23.78 32.67
N LYS A 179 2.93 -24.55 33.73
CA LYS A 179 1.66 -24.55 34.47
C LYS A 179 1.53 -23.24 35.27
N LEU A 180 1.54 -22.12 34.58
CA LEU A 180 1.56 -20.80 35.19
C LEU A 180 0.14 -20.40 35.58
N SER A 181 0.02 -19.64 36.69
CA SER A 181 -1.23 -19.05 37.10
C SER A 181 -1.74 -18.07 36.03
N LEU A 182 -3.05 -17.81 36.03
CA LEU A 182 -3.67 -16.81 35.12
C LEU A 182 -2.99 -15.44 35.22
N GLY A 183 -2.41 -15.10 36.40
CA GLY A 183 -1.75 -13.83 36.62
C GLY A 183 -0.53 -13.53 35.74
N ILE A 184 0.13 -14.55 35.17
CA ILE A 184 1.32 -14.31 34.34
C ILE A 184 0.99 -13.59 33.03
N GLN A 185 -0.22 -13.73 32.53
CA GLN A 185 -0.71 -13.03 31.33
C GLN A 185 -0.75 -11.50 31.53
N LEU A 186 -0.73 -11.00 32.79
CA LEU A 186 -0.61 -9.57 33.07
C LEU A 186 0.75 -9.00 32.64
N ILE A 187 1.82 -9.80 32.67
CA ILE A 187 3.20 -9.33 32.40
C ILE A 187 3.35 -8.76 30.99
N PRO A 188 2.96 -9.46 29.90
CA PRO A 188 3.07 -8.91 28.54
C PRO A 188 2.27 -7.62 28.35
N GLY A 189 1.03 -7.57 28.90
CA GLY A 189 0.18 -6.39 28.84
C GLY A 189 0.79 -5.21 29.58
N ALA A 190 1.25 -5.43 30.81
CA ALA A 190 1.90 -4.39 31.63
C ALA A 190 3.19 -3.89 30.96
N PHE A 191 4.03 -4.79 30.43
CA PHE A 191 5.24 -4.41 29.73
C PHE A 191 4.94 -3.53 28.51
N MET A 192 3.96 -3.93 27.68
CA MET A 192 3.55 -3.13 26.53
C MET A 192 3.07 -1.74 26.95
N VAL A 193 2.18 -1.63 27.95
CA VAL A 193 1.63 -0.35 28.45
C VAL A 193 2.72 0.54 29.02
N LEU A 194 3.68 -0.01 29.77
CA LEU A 194 4.79 0.74 30.35
C LEU A 194 5.80 1.23 29.30
N MET A 195 6.01 0.48 28.21
CA MET A 195 6.97 0.83 27.16
C MET A 195 6.36 1.75 26.07
N LEU A 196 5.05 1.70 25.83
CA LEU A 196 4.37 2.51 24.81
C LEU A 196 4.61 4.04 24.92
N PRO A 197 4.70 4.67 26.10
CA PRO A 197 5.03 6.10 26.18
C PRO A 197 6.32 6.48 25.47
N PHE A 198 7.32 5.60 25.44
CA PHE A 198 8.63 5.80 24.82
C PHE A 198 8.66 5.49 23.31
N VAL A 199 7.57 4.96 22.76
CA VAL A 199 7.40 4.69 21.32
C VAL A 199 6.82 5.92 20.63
N TYR A 200 7.26 6.19 19.40
CA TYR A 200 6.74 7.29 18.59
C TYR A 200 5.40 6.92 17.91
N GLU A 201 4.52 7.91 17.76
CA GLU A 201 3.33 7.74 16.93
C GLU A 201 3.72 7.56 15.46
N THR A 202 2.92 6.82 14.68
CA THR A 202 3.25 6.51 13.30
C THR A 202 3.28 7.78 12.44
N PRO A 203 4.31 7.98 11.61
CA PRO A 203 4.40 9.14 10.70
C PRO A 203 3.13 9.30 9.86
N ARG A 204 2.61 8.18 9.32
CA ARG A 204 1.39 8.16 8.52
C ARG A 204 0.16 8.66 9.29
N ALA A 205 -0.03 8.25 10.54
CA ALA A 205 -1.17 8.70 11.34
C ALA A 205 -1.11 10.20 11.65
N LEU A 206 0.09 10.75 11.88
CA LEU A 206 0.30 12.18 12.09
C LEU A 206 0.00 12.98 10.82
N ILE A 207 0.52 12.54 9.67
CA ILE A 207 0.27 13.15 8.37
C ILE A 207 -1.22 13.14 8.03
N ALA A 208 -1.91 12.00 8.25
CA ALA A 208 -3.35 11.87 8.03
C ALA A 208 -4.20 12.79 8.89
N ARG A 209 -3.67 13.29 10.02
CA ARG A 209 -4.29 14.26 10.91
C ARG A 209 -3.88 15.71 10.63
N GLY A 210 -3.17 15.98 9.56
CA GLY A 210 -2.67 17.30 9.20
C GLY A 210 -1.39 17.73 9.96
N ARG A 211 -0.85 16.89 10.87
CA ARG A 211 0.37 17.17 11.66
C ARG A 211 1.62 16.73 10.91
N ARG A 212 1.85 17.31 9.72
CA ARG A 212 2.88 16.85 8.76
C ARG A 212 4.30 17.03 9.29
N GLU A 213 4.59 18.14 9.96
CA GLU A 213 5.91 18.43 10.53
C GLU A 213 6.29 17.41 11.61
N GLU A 214 5.37 17.08 12.48
CA GLU A 214 5.59 16.06 13.51
C GLU A 214 5.75 14.65 12.90
N GLY A 215 5.01 14.38 11.81
CA GLY A 215 5.16 13.15 11.02
C GLY A 215 6.57 13.01 10.47
N LEU A 216 7.10 14.09 9.88
CA LEU A 216 8.48 14.14 9.38
C LEU A 216 9.50 14.00 10.52
N ALA A 217 9.31 14.75 11.62
CA ALA A 217 10.21 14.66 12.78
C ALA A 217 10.26 13.25 13.39
N ASN A 218 9.12 12.55 13.44
CA ASN A 218 9.07 11.15 13.92
C ASN A 218 9.76 10.21 12.94
N LEU A 219 9.60 10.41 11.62
CA LEU A 219 10.27 9.62 10.60
C LEU A 219 11.80 9.76 10.70
N VAL A 220 12.31 10.99 10.83
CA VAL A 220 13.74 11.30 11.06
C VAL A 220 14.26 10.56 12.29
N LYS A 221 13.52 10.60 13.41
CA LYS A 221 13.89 9.91 14.66
C LYS A 221 13.92 8.39 14.49
N LEU A 222 12.95 7.82 13.78
CA LEU A 222 12.83 6.37 13.54
C LEU A 222 13.91 5.86 12.59
N ARG A 223 14.25 6.62 11.54
CA ARG A 223 15.26 6.22 10.56
C ARG A 223 16.69 6.55 11.02
N LYS A 224 16.84 7.45 12.00
CA LYS A 224 18.14 7.92 12.51
C LYS A 224 19.02 8.52 11.39
N LEU A 225 18.39 9.17 10.44
CA LEU A 225 19.00 9.86 9.31
C LEU A 225 18.66 11.37 9.38
N PRO A 226 19.50 12.27 8.87
CA PRO A 226 19.17 13.69 8.78
C PRO A 226 17.87 13.93 7.97
N GLU A 227 17.18 15.03 8.29
CA GLU A 227 15.94 15.39 7.61
C GLU A 227 16.10 15.51 6.08
N HIS A 228 17.22 16.06 5.63
CA HIS A 228 17.53 16.26 4.21
C HIS A 228 18.04 14.99 3.50
N HIS A 229 18.17 13.88 4.20
CA HIS A 229 18.64 12.63 3.59
C HIS A 229 17.62 12.14 2.54
N PRO A 230 18.05 11.77 1.31
CA PRO A 230 17.16 11.40 0.21
C PRO A 230 16.16 10.29 0.59
N TYR A 231 16.60 9.29 1.34
CA TYR A 231 15.75 8.19 1.82
C TYR A 231 14.57 8.69 2.68
N VAL A 232 14.83 9.60 3.63
CA VAL A 232 13.80 10.15 4.53
C VAL A 232 12.82 11.02 3.75
N GLN A 233 13.32 11.87 2.86
CA GLN A 233 12.49 12.73 2.03
C GLN A 233 11.62 11.93 1.07
N GLN A 234 12.17 10.88 0.46
CA GLN A 234 11.41 10.01 -0.43
C GLN A 234 10.29 9.29 0.34
N GLU A 235 10.59 8.66 1.48
CA GLU A 235 9.61 7.94 2.30
C GLU A 235 8.51 8.89 2.82
N TYR A 236 8.89 10.12 3.21
CA TYR A 236 7.95 11.16 3.63
C TYR A 236 7.01 11.59 2.51
N MET A 237 7.55 11.92 1.33
CA MET A 237 6.77 12.33 0.16
C MET A 237 5.82 11.25 -0.32
N GLU A 238 6.27 9.99 -0.35
CA GLU A 238 5.42 8.86 -0.70
C GLU A 238 4.29 8.67 0.31
N THR A 239 4.58 8.83 1.61
CA THR A 239 3.57 8.74 2.66
C THR A 239 2.56 9.88 2.55
N CYS A 240 3.01 11.11 2.32
CA CYS A 240 2.13 12.26 2.08
C CYS A 240 1.24 12.04 0.85
N ALA A 241 1.82 11.63 -0.28
CA ALA A 241 1.07 11.39 -1.52
C ALA A 241 0.00 10.29 -1.35
N GLN A 242 0.31 9.23 -0.61
CA GLN A 242 -0.67 8.18 -0.28
C GLN A 242 -1.80 8.70 0.60
N VAL A 243 -1.48 9.48 1.63
CA VAL A 243 -2.48 10.05 2.54
C VAL A 243 -3.34 11.08 1.81
N ASP A 244 -2.76 11.95 1.00
CA ASP A 244 -3.49 12.95 0.21
C ASP A 244 -4.45 12.28 -0.77
N GLN A 245 -3.99 11.25 -1.48
CA GLN A 245 -4.85 10.46 -2.36
C GLN A 245 -6.01 9.78 -1.62
N GLU A 246 -5.77 9.27 -0.40
CA GLU A 246 -6.82 8.70 0.44
C GLU A 246 -7.82 9.76 0.91
N GLN A 247 -7.37 10.97 1.21
CA GLN A 247 -8.21 12.09 1.63
C GLN A 247 -9.00 12.72 0.49
N GLU A 248 -8.40 12.87 -0.70
CA GLU A 248 -9.09 13.39 -1.89
C GLU A 248 -10.26 12.48 -2.33
N VAL A 249 -10.09 11.18 -2.19
CA VAL A 249 -11.13 10.19 -2.52
C VAL A 249 -12.12 9.99 -1.36
N ALA A 250 -11.73 10.30 -0.13
CA ALA A 250 -12.58 10.26 1.05
C ALA A 250 -13.14 11.67 1.33
N VAL A 251 -14.18 12.05 0.62
CA VAL A 251 -15.04 13.19 1.00
C VAL A 251 -15.68 12.85 2.35
N GLY A 252 -15.00 13.20 3.43
CA GLY A 252 -15.41 12.96 4.82
C GLY A 252 -15.20 11.48 5.25
N ARG A 253 -14.90 11.27 6.54
CA ARG A 253 -14.81 9.96 7.23
C ARG A 253 -16.16 9.21 7.27
N ASN A 254 -16.85 9.11 6.14
CA ASN A 254 -18.17 8.51 6.08
C ASN A 254 -18.05 7.01 5.80
N TYR A 255 -18.12 6.18 6.83
CA TYR A 255 -18.14 4.73 6.73
C TYR A 255 -19.22 4.21 5.77
N TRP A 256 -20.31 4.94 5.56
CA TRP A 256 -21.33 4.59 4.58
C TRP A 256 -20.82 4.62 3.15
N LEU A 257 -19.90 5.54 2.81
CA LEU A 257 -19.28 5.57 1.49
C LEU A 257 -18.36 4.36 1.29
N VAL A 258 -17.62 3.95 2.33
CA VAL A 258 -16.79 2.74 2.28
C VAL A 258 -17.64 1.50 2.07
N ILE A 259 -18.75 1.36 2.81
CA ILE A 259 -19.71 0.25 2.66
C ILE A 259 -20.32 0.27 1.25
N ARG A 260 -20.72 1.45 0.75
CA ARG A 260 -21.25 1.63 -0.61
C ARG A 260 -20.23 1.17 -1.67
N ASP A 261 -18.99 1.57 -1.55
CA ASP A 261 -17.94 1.18 -2.50
C ASP A 261 -17.62 -0.32 -2.46
N ILE A 262 -17.68 -0.92 -1.28
CA ILE A 262 -17.55 -2.37 -1.14
C ILE A 262 -18.73 -3.07 -1.79
N THR A 263 -19.94 -2.55 -1.65
CA THR A 263 -21.18 -3.19 -2.17
C THR A 263 -21.40 -2.96 -3.66
N LEU A 264 -21.06 -1.78 -4.18
CA LEU A 264 -21.31 -1.43 -5.58
C LEU A 264 -20.20 -1.90 -6.52
N ILE A 265 -18.92 -1.82 -6.09
CA ILE A 265 -17.78 -2.18 -6.93
C ILE A 265 -17.55 -3.69 -6.88
N ALA A 266 -17.77 -4.37 -8.00
CA ALA A 266 -17.68 -5.83 -8.09
C ALA A 266 -16.29 -6.39 -7.69
N SER A 267 -15.23 -5.71 -8.05
CA SER A 267 -13.84 -6.06 -7.67
C SER A 267 -13.67 -6.07 -6.15
N ASN A 268 -14.19 -5.06 -5.43
CA ASN A 268 -14.10 -4.96 -3.97
C ASN A 268 -14.95 -6.04 -3.28
N ARG A 269 -16.16 -6.33 -3.78
CA ARG A 269 -16.98 -7.44 -3.26
C ARG A 269 -16.25 -8.79 -3.36
N ARG A 270 -15.60 -9.05 -4.51
CA ARG A 270 -14.86 -10.30 -4.74
C ARG A 270 -13.67 -10.43 -3.80
N ARG A 271 -12.93 -9.34 -3.57
CA ARG A 271 -11.83 -9.31 -2.61
C ARG A 271 -12.30 -9.58 -1.19
N LEU A 272 -13.37 -8.87 -0.76
CA LEU A 272 -13.92 -9.07 0.57
C LEU A 272 -14.45 -10.50 0.75
N PHE A 273 -15.14 -11.05 -0.25
CA PHE A 273 -15.63 -12.42 -0.21
C PHE A 273 -14.47 -13.42 -0.08
N LEU A 274 -13.42 -13.29 -0.92
CA LEU A 274 -12.26 -14.17 -0.87
C LEU A 274 -11.57 -14.10 0.49
N ALA A 275 -11.30 -12.92 1.01
CA ALA A 275 -10.65 -12.75 2.31
C ALA A 275 -11.53 -13.29 3.45
N THR A 276 -12.84 -13.02 3.44
CA THR A 276 -13.79 -13.53 4.43
C THR A 276 -13.80 -15.06 4.44
N MET A 277 -13.89 -15.70 3.27
CA MET A 277 -13.86 -17.16 3.16
C MET A 277 -12.53 -17.75 3.60
N LEU A 278 -11.41 -17.07 3.33
CA LEU A 278 -10.10 -17.51 3.79
C LEU A 278 -10.01 -17.52 5.31
N PHE A 279 -10.51 -16.49 6.00
CA PHE A 279 -10.54 -16.43 7.46
C PHE A 279 -11.53 -17.44 8.06
N LEU A 280 -12.64 -17.71 7.38
CA LEU A 280 -13.59 -18.78 7.77
C LEU A 280 -12.91 -20.15 7.72
N PHE A 281 -12.27 -20.50 6.60
CA PHE A 281 -11.55 -21.76 6.47
C PHE A 281 -10.33 -21.86 7.39
N HIS A 282 -9.66 -20.75 7.67
CA HIS A 282 -8.59 -20.68 8.67
C HIS A 282 -9.05 -21.24 10.03
N LYS A 283 -10.24 -20.85 10.48
CA LYS A 283 -10.83 -21.33 11.75
C LYS A 283 -11.40 -22.74 11.65
N PHE A 284 -11.97 -23.10 10.52
CA PHE A 284 -12.54 -24.44 10.30
C PHE A 284 -11.51 -25.56 10.27
N THR A 285 -10.21 -25.24 10.27
CA THR A 285 -9.15 -26.26 10.47
C THR A 285 -9.22 -26.94 11.83
N GLY A 286 -9.90 -26.34 12.83
CA GLY A 286 -9.96 -26.83 14.20
C GLY A 286 -8.74 -26.50 15.06
N THR A 287 -7.93 -25.52 14.63
CA THR A 287 -6.70 -25.17 15.36
C THR A 287 -6.96 -24.65 16.76
N ASP A 288 -8.06 -23.90 16.96
CA ASP A 288 -8.41 -23.36 18.27
C ASP A 288 -8.89 -24.46 19.22
N SER A 289 -9.63 -25.46 18.70
CA SER A 289 -9.96 -26.66 19.47
C SER A 289 -8.71 -27.40 19.95
N LEU A 290 -7.70 -27.57 19.06
CA LEU A 290 -6.42 -28.15 19.45
C LEU A 290 -5.63 -27.28 20.44
N ASN A 291 -5.70 -25.97 20.35
CA ASN A 291 -4.98 -25.08 21.26
C ASN A 291 -5.60 -25.06 22.67
N TYR A 292 -6.95 -25.04 22.75
CA TYR A 292 -7.67 -24.96 24.02
C TYR A 292 -7.86 -26.32 24.72
N PHE A 293 -8.01 -27.39 23.94
CA PHE A 293 -8.35 -28.72 24.45
C PHE A 293 -7.31 -29.80 24.08
N ALA A 294 -6.05 -29.38 23.80
CA ALA A 294 -4.99 -30.33 23.42
C ALA A 294 -4.78 -31.49 24.37
N PRO A 295 -4.74 -31.31 25.72
CA PRO A 295 -4.55 -32.44 26.63
C PRO A 295 -5.66 -33.46 26.52
N GLU A 296 -6.91 -33.06 26.36
CA GLU A 296 -8.08 -33.93 26.21
C GLU A 296 -8.02 -34.67 24.87
N ILE A 297 -7.66 -34.00 23.79
CA ILE A 297 -7.51 -34.63 22.46
C ILE A 297 -6.39 -35.68 22.50
N PHE A 298 -5.26 -35.39 23.15
CA PHE A 298 -4.20 -36.38 23.32
C PHE A 298 -4.66 -37.60 24.13
N THR A 299 -5.53 -37.42 25.12
CA THR A 299 -6.14 -38.54 25.88
C THR A 299 -7.06 -39.37 25.00
N MET A 300 -7.87 -38.73 24.13
CA MET A 300 -8.76 -39.45 23.18
C MET A 300 -7.99 -40.32 22.19
N ILE A 301 -6.76 -40.01 21.83
CA ILE A 301 -5.93 -40.85 20.96
C ILE A 301 -5.10 -41.91 21.74
N GLY A 302 -5.30 -42.01 23.06
CA GLY A 302 -4.70 -43.07 23.88
C GLY A 302 -3.46 -42.71 24.67
N VAL A 303 -3.12 -41.38 24.80
CA VAL A 303 -2.03 -40.93 25.67
C VAL A 303 -2.49 -41.08 27.14
N LYS A 304 -1.89 -42.04 27.85
CA LYS A 304 -2.22 -42.33 29.25
C LYS A 304 -1.44 -41.49 30.23
N GLY A 305 -2.12 -40.79 31.13
CA GLY A 305 -1.54 -39.99 32.17
C GLY A 305 -1.44 -38.51 31.85
N GLY A 306 -1.94 -37.68 32.78
CA GLY A 306 -2.01 -36.22 32.59
C GLY A 306 -0.65 -35.53 32.35
N SER A 307 0.44 -36.06 32.92
CA SER A 307 1.79 -35.55 32.70
C SER A 307 2.28 -35.76 31.26
N GLN A 308 1.94 -36.92 30.66
CA GLN A 308 2.30 -37.24 29.27
C GLN A 308 1.49 -36.41 28.27
N ALA A 309 0.18 -36.23 28.51
CA ALA A 309 -0.66 -35.37 27.70
C ALA A 309 -0.16 -33.90 27.71
N LEU A 310 0.28 -33.39 28.85
CA LEU A 310 0.86 -32.07 28.96
C LEU A 310 2.23 -31.93 28.26
N LEU A 311 3.08 -32.97 28.36
CA LEU A 311 4.36 -33.01 27.65
C LEU A 311 4.17 -32.98 26.12
N THR A 312 3.23 -33.82 25.63
CA THR A 312 2.89 -33.88 24.21
C THR A 312 2.32 -32.55 23.70
N THR A 313 1.52 -31.87 24.52
CA THR A 313 1.05 -30.50 24.23
C THR A 313 2.20 -29.50 24.17
N GLY A 314 3.17 -29.59 25.07
CA GLY A 314 4.37 -28.76 25.04
C GLY A 314 5.19 -28.95 23.76
N VAL A 315 5.39 -30.21 23.31
CA VAL A 315 6.10 -30.49 22.06
C VAL A 315 5.30 -29.97 20.85
N TYR A 316 3.96 -30.08 20.85
CA TYR A 316 3.11 -29.45 19.84
C TYR A 316 3.37 -27.95 19.69
N GLY A 317 3.53 -27.22 20.80
CA GLY A 317 3.89 -25.81 20.82
C GLY A 317 5.28 -25.54 20.21
N VAL A 318 6.29 -26.36 20.55
CA VAL A 318 7.65 -26.25 19.99
C VAL A 318 7.66 -26.46 18.49
N VAL A 319 6.93 -27.45 17.97
CA VAL A 319 6.81 -27.72 16.54
C VAL A 319 6.19 -26.49 15.82
N LYS A 320 5.13 -25.90 16.38
CA LYS A 320 4.54 -24.67 15.85
C LYS A 320 5.56 -23.54 15.80
N LEU A 321 6.28 -23.31 16.90
CA LEU A 321 7.26 -22.25 17.01
C LEU A 321 8.40 -22.41 15.99
N ALA A 322 9.03 -23.58 15.95
CA ALA A 322 10.13 -23.88 15.03
C ALA A 322 9.70 -23.69 13.57
N THR A 323 8.53 -24.21 13.21
CA THR A 323 7.99 -24.07 11.85
C THR A 323 7.67 -22.62 11.52
N THR A 324 7.10 -21.86 12.46
CA THR A 324 6.80 -20.45 12.23
C THR A 324 8.08 -19.63 12.02
N ILE A 325 9.14 -19.88 12.80
CA ILE A 325 10.44 -19.25 12.60
C ILE A 325 10.99 -19.55 11.21
N ILE A 326 10.99 -20.83 10.81
CA ILE A 326 11.47 -21.25 9.48
C ILE A 326 10.64 -20.56 8.39
N TYR A 327 9.32 -20.53 8.53
CA TYR A 327 8.44 -19.90 7.55
C TYR A 327 8.70 -18.40 7.40
N VAL A 328 8.73 -17.66 8.50
CA VAL A 328 8.91 -16.21 8.51
C VAL A 328 10.28 -15.81 7.97
N VAL A 329 11.32 -16.56 8.34
CA VAL A 329 12.71 -16.21 7.97
C VAL A 329 13.06 -16.64 6.54
N PHE A 330 12.61 -17.81 6.09
CA PHE A 330 13.13 -18.42 4.85
C PHE A 330 12.11 -18.53 3.73
N ILE A 331 10.81 -18.53 4.02
CA ILE A 331 9.79 -18.99 3.06
C ILE A 331 8.85 -17.89 2.62
N VAL A 332 8.39 -17.03 3.53
CA VAL A 332 7.32 -16.04 3.27
C VAL A 332 7.59 -15.17 2.05
N ASP A 333 8.83 -14.70 1.88
CA ASP A 333 9.20 -13.82 0.76
C ASP A 333 9.69 -14.58 -0.49
N ARG A 334 9.95 -15.89 -0.37
CA ARG A 334 10.50 -16.70 -1.48
C ARG A 334 9.46 -17.50 -2.22
N VAL A 335 8.51 -18.13 -1.52
CA VAL A 335 7.56 -19.12 -2.10
C VAL A 335 6.21 -18.48 -2.48
N GLY A 336 5.87 -17.32 -1.94
CA GLY A 336 4.55 -16.71 -2.11
C GLY A 336 3.55 -17.19 -1.05
N ARG A 337 2.25 -16.95 -1.30
CA ARG A 337 1.19 -17.16 -0.28
C ARG A 337 0.32 -18.38 -0.58
N ARG A 338 0.05 -18.64 -1.87
CA ARG A 338 -0.86 -19.70 -2.31
C ARG A 338 -0.34 -21.12 -2.06
N VAL A 339 0.92 -21.37 -2.40
CA VAL A 339 1.53 -22.72 -2.28
C VAL A 339 1.62 -23.17 -0.82
N PRO A 340 2.13 -22.36 0.13
CA PRO A 340 2.15 -22.73 1.53
C PRO A 340 0.76 -23.00 2.10
N LEU A 341 -0.25 -22.20 1.72
CA LEU A 341 -1.63 -22.44 2.14
C LEU A 341 -2.18 -23.79 1.66
N LEU A 342 -1.96 -24.16 0.39
CA LEU A 342 -2.41 -25.44 -0.15
C LEU A 342 -1.74 -26.62 0.55
N ILE A 343 -0.41 -26.58 0.68
CA ILE A 343 0.36 -27.63 1.35
C ILE A 343 -0.08 -27.76 2.82
N GLY A 344 -0.10 -26.62 3.53
CA GLY A 344 -0.45 -26.59 4.94
C GLY A 344 -1.86 -27.10 5.21
N ALA A 345 -2.86 -26.62 4.44
CA ALA A 345 -4.24 -27.06 4.56
C ALA A 345 -4.42 -28.56 4.27
N THR A 346 -3.73 -29.07 3.23
CA THR A 346 -3.78 -30.48 2.89
C THR A 346 -3.22 -31.35 4.02
N LEU A 347 -2.08 -30.98 4.59
CA LEU A 347 -1.48 -31.68 5.73
C LEU A 347 -2.40 -31.66 6.95
N GLN A 348 -3.03 -30.52 7.25
CA GLN A 348 -3.99 -30.40 8.35
C GLN A 348 -5.23 -31.30 8.15
N ALA A 349 -5.83 -31.24 6.96
CA ALA A 349 -7.01 -32.05 6.63
C ALA A 349 -6.71 -33.57 6.73
N THR A 350 -5.55 -33.98 6.21
CA THR A 350 -5.13 -35.38 6.26
C THR A 350 -4.86 -35.83 7.70
N ALA A 351 -4.24 -34.97 8.51
CA ALA A 351 -4.01 -35.28 9.93
C ALA A 351 -5.32 -35.47 10.69
N MET A 352 -6.29 -34.58 10.51
CA MET A 352 -7.60 -34.67 11.14
C MET A 352 -8.38 -35.91 10.67
N LEU A 353 -8.26 -36.26 9.38
CA LEU A 353 -8.86 -37.47 8.83
C LEU A 353 -8.26 -38.74 9.47
N TYR A 354 -6.91 -38.77 9.60
CA TYR A 354 -6.25 -39.90 10.27
C TYR A 354 -6.76 -40.07 11.71
N ILE A 355 -6.80 -38.99 12.48
CA ILE A 355 -7.27 -39.01 13.87
C ILE A 355 -8.72 -39.50 13.94
N ALA A 356 -9.61 -39.00 13.07
CA ALA A 356 -11.00 -39.39 12.99
C ALA A 356 -11.15 -40.92 12.77
N LEU A 357 -10.43 -41.44 11.78
CA LEU A 357 -10.46 -42.85 11.45
C LEU A 357 -9.86 -43.72 12.57
N TYR A 358 -8.73 -43.29 13.14
CA TYR A 358 -8.08 -44.00 14.24
C TYR A 358 -9.00 -44.11 15.47
N VAL A 359 -9.56 -43.00 15.93
CA VAL A 359 -10.48 -42.98 17.08
C VAL A 359 -11.74 -43.84 16.79
N ARG A 360 -12.26 -43.79 15.55
CA ARG A 360 -13.46 -44.58 15.15
C ARG A 360 -13.23 -46.07 15.18
N PHE A 361 -12.10 -46.55 14.63
CA PHE A 361 -11.89 -47.98 14.41
C PHE A 361 -11.08 -48.66 15.52
N ALA A 362 -10.07 -47.96 16.07
CA ALA A 362 -9.21 -48.50 17.12
C ALA A 362 -9.78 -48.37 18.53
N LYS A 363 -10.72 -47.42 18.76
CA LYS A 363 -11.36 -47.15 20.06
C LYS A 363 -10.36 -47.08 21.23
N PRO A 364 -9.34 -46.28 21.22
CA PRO A 364 -8.24 -46.26 22.19
C PRO A 364 -8.72 -45.99 23.62
N GLU A 365 -9.82 -45.27 23.82
CA GLU A 365 -10.43 -44.97 25.12
C GLU A 365 -10.97 -46.25 25.80
N GLN A 366 -11.40 -47.21 25.01
CA GLN A 366 -11.94 -48.51 25.50
C GLN A 366 -10.85 -49.60 25.64
N GLY A 367 -9.57 -49.19 25.54
CA GLY A 367 -8.45 -50.13 25.62
C GLY A 367 -8.14 -50.88 24.32
N GLY A 368 -8.83 -50.59 23.21
CA GLY A 368 -8.69 -51.19 21.89
C GLY A 368 -7.79 -50.42 20.96
N GLY A 369 -6.66 -50.00 21.34
CA GLY A 369 -5.70 -49.32 20.43
C GLY A 369 -4.35 -50.00 20.52
N THR A 370 -3.58 -50.04 19.43
CA THR A 370 -2.18 -50.43 19.47
C THR A 370 -1.31 -49.22 19.91
N GLU A 371 -0.25 -49.47 20.69
CA GLU A 371 0.70 -48.41 21.03
C GLU A 371 1.25 -47.70 19.77
N VAL A 372 1.49 -48.43 18.72
CA VAL A 372 1.94 -47.93 17.43
C VAL A 372 0.93 -46.96 16.81
N GLY A 373 -0.36 -47.26 16.79
CA GLY A 373 -1.39 -46.37 16.24
C GLY A 373 -1.52 -45.07 17.03
N GLY A 374 -1.39 -45.12 18.37
CA GLY A 374 -1.37 -43.95 19.23
C GLY A 374 -0.15 -43.04 18.94
N ILE A 375 1.03 -43.63 18.77
CA ILE A 375 2.25 -42.89 18.39
C ILE A 375 2.07 -42.22 17.04
N PHE A 376 1.51 -42.94 16.04
CA PHE A 376 1.18 -42.32 14.75
C PHE A 376 0.16 -41.17 14.88
N GLY A 377 -0.83 -41.31 15.80
CA GLY A 377 -1.76 -40.21 16.08
C GLY A 377 -1.05 -38.96 16.61
N ILE A 378 -0.08 -39.12 17.52
CA ILE A 378 0.74 -38.02 18.02
C ILE A 378 1.55 -37.41 16.88
N VAL A 379 2.19 -38.21 16.03
CA VAL A 379 2.97 -37.72 14.87
C VAL A 379 2.07 -36.91 13.94
N TRP A 380 0.86 -37.37 13.65
CA TRP A 380 -0.07 -36.62 12.79
C TRP A 380 -0.54 -35.30 13.41
N ILE A 381 -0.69 -35.20 14.73
CA ILE A 381 -0.95 -33.93 15.40
C ILE A 381 0.24 -32.97 15.22
N TYR A 382 1.48 -33.45 15.24
CA TYR A 382 2.67 -32.64 14.97
C TYR A 382 2.76 -32.24 13.49
N ILE A 383 2.37 -33.12 12.57
CA ILE A 383 2.23 -32.79 11.14
C ILE A 383 1.16 -31.73 10.94
N TYR A 384 0.04 -31.82 11.68
CA TYR A 384 -0.97 -30.78 11.71
C TYR A 384 -0.39 -29.43 12.18
N ALA A 385 0.37 -29.44 13.28
CA ALA A 385 1.03 -28.24 13.82
C ALA A 385 1.98 -27.60 12.78
N PHE A 386 2.78 -28.44 12.12
CA PHE A 386 3.64 -28.02 11.01
C PHE A 386 2.81 -27.39 9.89
N GLY A 387 1.78 -28.08 9.40
CA GLY A 387 0.92 -27.61 8.30
C GLY A 387 0.23 -26.28 8.62
N TRP A 388 -0.21 -26.10 9.87
CA TRP A 388 -0.84 -24.87 10.32
C TRP A 388 0.16 -23.70 10.32
N SER A 389 1.33 -23.87 10.90
CA SER A 389 2.37 -22.84 10.99
C SER A 389 2.96 -22.52 9.62
N PHE A 390 3.08 -23.52 8.74
CA PHE A 390 3.58 -23.36 7.38
C PHE A 390 2.59 -22.65 6.45
N GLY A 391 1.27 -22.84 6.64
CA GLY A 391 0.22 -22.32 5.78
C GLY A 391 -0.59 -21.19 6.42
N HIS A 392 -1.54 -21.55 7.25
CA HIS A 392 -2.59 -20.65 7.72
C HIS A 392 -2.11 -19.58 8.70
N SER A 393 -1.12 -19.88 9.55
CA SER A 393 -0.70 -19.03 10.66
C SER A 393 -0.32 -17.60 10.25
N VAL A 394 0.42 -17.44 9.15
CA VAL A 394 0.93 -16.15 8.67
C VAL A 394 0.27 -15.74 7.37
N ALA A 395 0.10 -16.68 6.43
CA ALA A 395 -0.31 -16.34 5.08
C ALA A 395 -1.70 -15.70 5.00
N CYS A 396 -2.67 -16.10 5.84
CA CYS A 396 -4.00 -15.48 5.84
C CYS A 396 -3.96 -13.99 6.18
N TYR A 397 -3.14 -13.60 7.16
CA TYR A 397 -2.99 -12.20 7.58
C TYR A 397 -2.27 -11.36 6.53
N VAL A 398 -1.23 -11.93 5.91
CA VAL A 398 -0.49 -11.27 4.82
C VAL A 398 -1.40 -11.08 3.61
N VAL A 399 -2.16 -12.10 3.20
CA VAL A 399 -3.14 -12.01 2.12
C VAL A 399 -4.15 -10.90 2.37
N ALA A 400 -4.73 -10.83 3.57
CA ALA A 400 -5.69 -9.78 3.91
C ALA A 400 -5.07 -8.37 3.86
N ALA A 401 -3.81 -8.22 4.25
CA ALA A 401 -3.11 -6.94 4.18
C ALA A 401 -2.79 -6.50 2.75
N GLU A 402 -2.57 -7.45 1.83
CA GLU A 402 -2.16 -7.21 0.45
C GLU A 402 -3.34 -7.08 -0.54
N ILE A 403 -4.46 -7.76 -0.28
CA ILE A 403 -5.57 -7.89 -1.24
C ILE A 403 -6.40 -6.61 -1.39
N PHE A 404 -6.50 -5.78 -0.35
CA PHE A 404 -7.37 -4.62 -0.33
C PHE A 404 -6.66 -3.35 -0.77
N PRO A 405 -7.31 -2.52 -1.64
CA PRO A 405 -6.87 -1.15 -1.89
C PRO A 405 -6.82 -0.35 -0.58
N SER A 406 -5.89 0.59 -0.48
CA SER A 406 -5.64 1.36 0.74
C SER A 406 -6.90 2.01 1.32
N ARG A 407 -7.79 2.49 0.46
CA ARG A 407 -9.04 3.17 0.80
C ARG A 407 -9.98 2.34 1.68
N ILE A 408 -10.15 1.05 1.38
CA ILE A 408 -11.10 0.16 2.09
C ILE A 408 -10.41 -0.82 3.04
N ARG A 409 -9.07 -0.83 3.05
CA ARG A 409 -8.26 -1.84 3.75
C ARG A 409 -8.57 -1.90 5.24
N SER A 410 -8.59 -0.77 5.94
CA SER A 410 -8.81 -0.73 7.38
C SER A 410 -10.15 -1.34 7.77
N PHE A 411 -11.22 -0.97 7.06
CA PHE A 411 -12.56 -1.53 7.29
C PHE A 411 -12.63 -3.02 6.95
N CYS A 412 -12.11 -3.43 5.79
CA CYS A 412 -12.14 -4.83 5.37
C CYS A 412 -11.29 -5.73 6.26
N MET A 413 -10.16 -5.24 6.76
CA MET A 413 -9.33 -5.95 7.75
C MET A 413 -10.10 -6.15 9.05
N SER A 414 -10.73 -5.10 9.60
CA SER A 414 -11.55 -5.19 10.80
C SER A 414 -12.71 -6.19 10.62
N TRP A 415 -13.35 -6.19 9.45
CA TRP A 415 -14.36 -7.18 9.10
C TRP A 415 -13.82 -8.61 9.08
N CYS A 416 -12.67 -8.85 8.44
CA CYS A 416 -12.03 -10.18 8.40
C CYS A 416 -11.68 -10.67 9.82
N PHE A 417 -11.15 -9.79 10.67
CA PHE A 417 -10.88 -10.14 12.07
C PHE A 417 -12.16 -10.37 12.87
N PHE A 418 -13.22 -9.61 12.63
CA PHE A 418 -14.52 -9.87 13.24
C PHE A 418 -15.05 -11.27 12.89
N ILE A 419 -15.02 -11.65 11.60
CA ILE A 419 -15.40 -13.00 11.17
C ILE A 419 -14.51 -14.06 11.79
N ASN A 420 -13.19 -13.83 11.83
CA ASN A 420 -12.26 -14.74 12.48
C ASN A 420 -12.63 -15.01 13.94
N TRP A 421 -12.93 -13.96 14.71
CA TRP A 421 -13.25 -14.09 16.12
C TRP A 421 -14.65 -14.63 16.40
N ILE A 422 -15.66 -14.29 15.58
CA ILE A 422 -17.02 -14.82 15.79
C ILE A 422 -17.11 -16.32 15.46
N VAL A 423 -16.36 -16.77 14.45
CA VAL A 423 -16.25 -18.20 14.11
C VAL A 423 -15.46 -18.95 15.18
N ASP A 424 -14.37 -18.35 15.69
CA ASP A 424 -13.62 -18.87 16.83
C ASP A 424 -14.51 -19.08 18.06
N PHE A 425 -15.33 -18.10 18.40
CA PHE A 425 -16.33 -18.21 19.48
C PHE A 425 -17.24 -19.43 19.28
N GLY A 426 -17.79 -19.60 18.08
CA GLY A 426 -18.69 -20.73 17.80
C GLY A 426 -18.00 -22.10 17.92
N ILE A 427 -16.82 -22.23 17.32
CA ILE A 427 -16.04 -23.48 17.34
C ILE A 427 -15.58 -23.80 18.76
N THR A 428 -14.96 -22.86 19.46
CA THR A 428 -14.42 -23.07 20.81
C THR A 428 -15.52 -23.42 21.80
N LYS A 429 -16.69 -22.77 21.69
CA LYS A 429 -17.85 -23.10 22.53
C LYS A 429 -18.40 -24.48 22.27
N ALA A 430 -18.46 -24.91 21.00
CA ALA A 430 -19.03 -26.19 20.61
C ALA A 430 -18.07 -27.38 20.86
N THR A 431 -16.77 -27.16 20.90
CA THR A 431 -15.75 -28.22 20.93
C THR A 431 -15.92 -29.22 22.07
N PRO A 432 -16.12 -28.86 23.36
CA PRO A 432 -16.29 -29.85 24.42
C PRO A 432 -17.50 -30.77 24.14
N SER A 433 -18.67 -30.20 23.88
CA SER A 433 -19.87 -30.96 23.54
C SER A 433 -19.72 -31.83 22.28
N MET A 434 -18.98 -31.34 21.27
CA MET A 434 -18.68 -32.11 20.07
C MET A 434 -17.77 -33.30 20.38
N MET A 435 -16.78 -33.10 21.24
CA MET A 435 -15.90 -34.21 21.67
C MET A 435 -16.66 -35.28 22.43
N THR A 436 -17.54 -34.90 23.35
CA THR A 436 -18.35 -35.83 24.15
C THR A 436 -19.42 -36.56 23.31
N HIS A 437 -20.18 -35.85 22.45
CA HIS A 437 -21.31 -36.44 21.74
C HIS A 437 -20.95 -37.02 20.36
N LEU A 438 -20.05 -36.34 19.61
CA LEU A 438 -19.64 -36.82 18.28
C LEU A 438 -18.37 -37.68 18.30
N GLY A 439 -17.53 -37.54 19.36
CA GLY A 439 -16.26 -38.25 19.47
C GLY A 439 -15.39 -38.11 18.22
N TRP A 440 -15.16 -39.23 17.52
CA TRP A 440 -14.42 -39.27 16.26
C TRP A 440 -14.99 -38.32 15.16
N GLY A 441 -16.31 -38.08 15.18
CA GLY A 441 -17.01 -37.23 14.21
C GLY A 441 -16.58 -35.80 14.28
N THR A 442 -16.08 -35.29 15.42
CA THR A 442 -15.50 -33.95 15.56
C THR A 442 -14.30 -33.77 14.66
N PHE A 443 -13.39 -34.74 14.65
CA PHE A 443 -12.19 -34.69 13.81
C PHE A 443 -12.52 -34.87 12.33
N LEU A 444 -13.51 -35.70 12.00
CA LEU A 444 -14.02 -35.87 10.65
C LEU A 444 -14.64 -34.58 10.12
N LEU A 445 -15.42 -33.87 10.93
CA LEU A 445 -15.99 -32.56 10.55
C LEU A 445 -14.89 -31.58 10.21
N TYR A 446 -13.84 -31.44 11.04
CA TYR A 446 -12.71 -30.56 10.75
C TYR A 446 -11.95 -30.99 9.49
N ALA A 447 -11.76 -32.29 9.26
CA ALA A 447 -11.14 -32.79 8.04
C ALA A 447 -11.92 -32.39 6.79
N VAL A 448 -13.24 -32.61 6.76
CA VAL A 448 -14.10 -32.25 5.62
C VAL A 448 -14.12 -30.76 5.35
N LEU A 449 -14.27 -29.94 6.41
CA LEU A 449 -14.26 -28.48 6.29
C LEU A 449 -12.89 -27.96 5.79
N THR A 450 -11.78 -28.54 6.25
CA THR A 450 -10.44 -28.16 5.81
C THR A 450 -10.20 -28.57 4.35
N TYR A 451 -10.63 -29.77 3.92
CA TYR A 451 -10.57 -30.16 2.50
C TYR A 451 -11.41 -29.24 1.61
N SER A 452 -12.59 -28.80 2.08
CA SER A 452 -13.38 -27.79 1.37
C SER A 452 -12.61 -26.48 1.23
N GLY A 453 -11.84 -26.10 2.25
CA GLY A 453 -10.91 -24.98 2.21
C GLY A 453 -9.79 -25.17 1.18
N VAL A 454 -9.19 -26.38 1.09
CA VAL A 454 -8.18 -26.69 0.06
C VAL A 454 -8.77 -26.51 -1.34
N ILE A 455 -9.98 -27.01 -1.59
CA ILE A 455 -10.67 -26.85 -2.87
C ILE A 455 -10.91 -25.35 -3.16
N PHE A 456 -11.39 -24.60 -2.18
CA PHE A 456 -11.61 -23.16 -2.33
C PHE A 456 -10.31 -22.42 -2.64
N ILE A 457 -9.22 -22.66 -1.91
CA ILE A 457 -7.91 -22.02 -2.14
C ILE A 457 -7.42 -22.37 -3.54
N PHE A 458 -7.57 -23.63 -3.97
CA PHE A 458 -7.12 -24.05 -5.30
C PHE A 458 -7.84 -23.30 -6.42
N PHE A 459 -9.16 -23.16 -6.37
CA PHE A 459 -9.93 -22.54 -7.45
C PHE A 459 -10.01 -21.02 -7.37
N CYS A 460 -10.05 -20.45 -6.15
CA CYS A 460 -10.40 -19.04 -5.96
C CYS A 460 -9.22 -18.15 -5.59
N MET A 461 -8.16 -18.69 -4.99
CA MET A 461 -7.07 -17.87 -4.50
C MET A 461 -5.96 -17.70 -5.53
N PRO A 462 -5.64 -16.47 -5.96
CA PRO A 462 -4.48 -16.18 -6.78
C PRO A 462 -3.21 -16.07 -5.95
N GLU A 463 -2.04 -16.23 -6.59
CA GLU A 463 -0.76 -15.84 -6.00
C GLU A 463 -0.59 -14.31 -6.09
N MET A 464 -0.26 -13.68 -4.96
CA MET A 464 -0.14 -12.22 -4.85
C MET A 464 1.29 -11.74 -4.99
N LYS A 465 2.26 -12.63 -4.70
CA LYS A 465 3.68 -12.31 -4.84
C LYS A 465 4.00 -11.94 -6.29
N GLY A 466 4.74 -10.82 -6.48
CA GLY A 466 5.15 -10.36 -7.80
C GLY A 466 4.02 -9.74 -8.62
N ARG A 467 2.94 -9.25 -7.98
CA ARG A 467 1.86 -8.50 -8.62
C ARG A 467 1.84 -7.06 -8.13
N SER A 468 1.69 -6.10 -9.05
CA SER A 468 1.41 -4.72 -8.70
C SER A 468 -0.05 -4.53 -8.26
N ILE A 469 -0.34 -3.40 -7.59
CA ILE A 469 -1.72 -3.07 -7.16
C ILE A 469 -2.66 -3.00 -8.36
N GLU A 470 -2.19 -2.46 -9.50
CA GLU A 470 -2.93 -2.33 -10.74
C GLU A 470 -3.25 -3.70 -11.35
N SER A 471 -2.28 -4.63 -11.34
CA SER A 471 -2.50 -6.01 -11.83
C SER A 471 -3.48 -6.78 -10.94
N MET A 472 -3.55 -6.43 -9.64
CA MET A 472 -4.57 -6.96 -8.73
C MET A 472 -5.96 -6.41 -9.05
N ASP A 473 -6.10 -5.15 -9.47
CA ASP A 473 -7.40 -4.58 -9.88
C ASP A 473 -7.95 -5.29 -11.12
N ASP A 474 -7.12 -5.51 -12.15
CA ASP A 474 -7.49 -6.25 -13.36
C ASP A 474 -7.89 -7.70 -13.04
N LEU A 475 -7.13 -8.37 -12.16
CA LEU A 475 -7.41 -9.74 -11.76
C LEU A 475 -8.80 -9.88 -11.14
N PHE A 476 -9.20 -8.96 -10.26
CA PHE A 476 -10.49 -9.01 -9.57
C PHE A 476 -11.67 -8.46 -10.38
N GLN A 477 -11.45 -7.99 -11.61
CA GLN A 477 -12.54 -7.76 -12.58
C GLN A 477 -13.12 -9.08 -13.12
N HIS A 478 -12.38 -10.19 -13.03
CA HIS A 478 -12.83 -11.51 -13.46
C HIS A 478 -13.54 -12.28 -12.36
N SER A 479 -14.26 -13.36 -12.74
CA SER A 479 -14.96 -14.23 -11.80
C SER A 479 -13.97 -14.93 -10.87
N ILE A 480 -14.29 -15.00 -9.56
CA ILE A 480 -13.47 -15.68 -8.55
C ILE A 480 -13.24 -17.15 -8.90
N TRP A 481 -14.24 -17.84 -9.45
CA TRP A 481 -14.17 -19.25 -9.82
C TRP A 481 -13.27 -19.54 -11.02
N SER A 482 -12.85 -18.52 -11.74
CA SER A 482 -11.89 -18.62 -12.85
C SER A 482 -10.46 -18.24 -12.46
N MET A 483 -10.22 -17.89 -11.21
CA MET A 483 -8.90 -17.41 -10.72
C MET A 483 -7.79 -18.46 -10.88
N TRP A 484 -8.11 -19.76 -10.80
CA TRP A 484 -7.12 -20.82 -10.99
C TRP A 484 -6.43 -20.77 -12.37
N LYS A 485 -7.12 -20.28 -13.41
CA LYS A 485 -6.54 -20.10 -14.76
C LYS A 485 -5.52 -18.96 -14.83
N ARG A 486 -5.61 -18.02 -13.89
CA ARG A 486 -4.74 -16.83 -13.76
C ARG A 486 -4.03 -16.80 -12.41
N ALA A 487 -3.86 -17.99 -11.81
CA ALA A 487 -3.38 -18.11 -10.45
C ALA A 487 -1.99 -17.52 -10.24
N TYR A 488 -1.12 -17.63 -11.22
CA TYR A 488 0.24 -17.10 -11.14
C TYR A 488 0.42 -15.90 -12.06
N PRO A 489 1.25 -14.91 -11.67
CA PRO A 489 1.57 -13.79 -12.52
C PRO A 489 2.25 -14.25 -13.81
N THR A 490 1.88 -13.63 -14.92
CA THR A 490 2.53 -13.86 -16.22
C THR A 490 3.98 -13.38 -16.19
N LYS A 491 4.80 -13.82 -17.16
CA LYS A 491 6.17 -13.30 -17.27
C LYS A 491 6.20 -11.78 -17.40
N GLU A 492 5.22 -11.22 -18.12
CA GLU A 492 5.08 -9.76 -18.30
C GLU A 492 4.68 -9.04 -17.00
N GLU A 493 3.79 -9.62 -16.17
CA GLU A 493 3.43 -9.09 -14.86
C GLU A 493 4.60 -9.15 -13.88
N LYS A 494 5.40 -10.23 -13.89
CA LYS A 494 6.63 -10.35 -13.10
C LYS A 494 7.66 -9.31 -13.51
N VAL A 495 7.89 -9.16 -14.81
CA VAL A 495 8.81 -8.13 -15.34
C VAL A 495 8.34 -6.72 -14.92
N ARG A 496 7.04 -6.44 -14.92
CA ARG A 496 6.51 -5.16 -14.43
C ARG A 496 6.74 -4.96 -12.93
N HIS A 497 6.61 -6.01 -12.15
CA HIS A 497 6.87 -5.98 -10.70
C HIS A 497 8.38 -5.83 -10.45
N ASP A 498 9.21 -6.65 -11.10
CA ASP A 498 10.67 -6.62 -10.97
C ASP A 498 11.24 -5.28 -11.47
N VAL A 499 10.68 -4.74 -12.56
CA VAL A 499 10.98 -3.38 -13.04
C VAL A 499 10.53 -2.35 -12.02
N GLY A 500 9.36 -2.51 -11.37
CA GLY A 500 8.93 -1.66 -10.27
C GLY A 500 9.86 -1.73 -9.05
N GLU A 501 10.39 -2.91 -8.73
CA GLU A 501 11.36 -3.12 -7.65
C GLU A 501 12.78 -2.64 -8.02
N ILE A 502 13.21 -2.81 -9.27
CA ILE A 502 14.51 -2.30 -9.78
C ILE A 502 14.55 -0.77 -9.74
N PHE A 503 13.39 -0.09 -9.86
CA PHE A 503 13.30 1.37 -9.70
C PHE A 503 13.54 1.84 -8.26
N HIS A 504 13.59 0.93 -7.29
CA HIS A 504 13.91 1.21 -5.89
C HIS A 504 15.33 0.78 -5.48
N ALA A 505 16.10 0.15 -6.36
CA ALA A 505 17.50 -0.23 -6.11
C ALA A 505 18.46 0.80 -6.73
N GLU A 506 19.39 1.31 -5.93
CA GLU A 506 20.48 2.17 -6.43
C GLU A 506 21.40 1.39 -7.39
N PRO A 507 21.86 2.02 -8.49
CA PRO A 507 22.82 1.38 -9.39
C PRO A 507 24.18 1.25 -8.68
N LYS A 508 24.74 0.05 -8.72
CA LYS A 508 26.14 -0.20 -8.36
C LYS A 508 27.05 0.63 -9.29
N ILE A 509 27.91 1.43 -8.69
CA ILE A 509 29.01 2.09 -9.38
C ILE A 509 29.92 0.98 -9.96
N VAL A 510 29.89 0.81 -11.26
CA VAL A 510 30.88 0.04 -12.01
C VAL A 510 31.91 1.05 -12.52
N ASP A 511 33.15 0.85 -12.16
CA ASP A 511 34.29 1.66 -12.54
C ASP A 511 34.32 1.90 -14.04
N GLU A 512 34.22 3.19 -14.44
CA GLU A 512 34.39 3.65 -15.80
C GLU A 512 35.87 3.98 -16.08
N GLU A 513 36.66 2.98 -16.43
CA GLU A 513 37.97 3.20 -17.03
C GLU A 513 38.10 2.53 -18.42
N SER A 514 37.06 2.57 -19.24
CA SER A 514 37.24 2.14 -20.64
C SER A 514 36.15 2.62 -21.60
N LYS A 515 35.84 3.92 -21.69
CA LYS A 515 35.14 4.48 -22.88
C LYS A 515 35.45 5.95 -23.09
N GLY A 516 36.69 6.31 -23.10
CA GLY A 516 37.16 7.55 -23.71
C GLY A 516 37.43 7.33 -25.19
N ARG A 517 36.44 7.56 -26.05
CA ARG A 517 36.58 8.01 -27.47
C ARG A 517 35.25 7.90 -28.20
N ALA A 518 34.70 8.99 -28.56
CA ALA A 518 33.69 9.28 -29.58
C ALA A 518 32.50 10.09 -29.08
N ILE A 519 32.72 11.28 -28.56
CA ILE A 519 31.71 12.34 -28.61
C ILE A 519 32.02 13.20 -29.84
N ASN A 520 31.57 12.70 -30.98
CA ASN A 520 31.44 13.50 -32.16
C ASN A 520 30.19 14.39 -32.03
N ARG A 521 30.35 15.68 -32.26
CA ARG A 521 29.30 16.69 -32.39
C ARG A 521 28.17 16.17 -33.27
N MET A 522 27.05 15.73 -32.63
CA MET A 522 25.78 15.63 -33.31
C MET A 522 25.06 16.95 -33.12
N SER A 523 24.97 17.77 -34.14
CA SER A 523 24.05 18.88 -34.27
C SER A 523 22.62 18.35 -34.03
N SER A 524 21.91 18.88 -33.01
CA SER A 524 20.55 18.51 -32.70
C SER A 524 19.59 19.07 -33.75
N ASN A 525 19.27 18.31 -34.80
CA ASN A 525 18.10 18.55 -35.65
C ASN A 525 16.84 18.12 -34.91
N GLN A 526 16.50 18.76 -33.79
CA GLN A 526 15.20 18.61 -33.18
C GLN A 526 14.16 19.32 -34.04
N THR A 527 13.04 18.63 -34.36
CA THR A 527 11.86 19.28 -34.98
C THR A 527 11.39 20.41 -34.05
N THR A 528 11.19 21.60 -34.61
CA THR A 528 10.67 22.78 -33.89
C THR A 528 9.34 23.23 -34.50
N PHE A 529 8.54 23.97 -33.73
CA PHE A 529 7.35 24.64 -34.20
C PHE A 529 7.53 26.16 -34.03
N ARG A 530 7.09 26.93 -35.01
CA ARG A 530 7.16 28.37 -34.96
C ARG A 530 5.95 28.94 -34.22
N LEU A 531 6.20 29.74 -33.19
CA LEU A 531 5.18 30.45 -32.43
C LEU A 531 4.77 31.75 -33.17
N ASN A 532 3.62 32.35 -32.80
CA ASN A 532 3.16 33.62 -33.33
C ASN A 532 4.11 34.79 -33.00
N THR A 533 4.99 34.66 -32.04
CA THR A 533 6.07 35.61 -31.71
C THR A 533 7.27 35.50 -32.63
N GLY A 534 7.32 34.49 -33.49
CA GLY A 534 8.45 34.12 -34.33
C GLY A 534 9.51 33.27 -33.66
N ALA A 535 9.41 33.02 -32.35
CA ALA A 535 10.29 32.11 -31.64
C ALA A 535 10.00 30.62 -32.03
N GLU A 536 11.03 29.81 -31.94
CA GLU A 536 10.90 28.37 -32.22
C GLU A 536 10.86 27.57 -30.91
N ILE A 537 9.79 26.73 -30.71
CA ILE A 537 9.65 25.82 -29.59
C ILE A 537 9.99 24.41 -30.05
N PRO A 538 10.90 23.69 -29.36
CA PRO A 538 11.19 22.29 -29.68
C PRO A 538 9.95 21.38 -29.51
N ALA A 539 9.75 20.47 -30.48
CA ALA A 539 8.60 19.55 -30.52
C ALA A 539 8.54 18.59 -29.34
N VAL A 540 9.68 18.22 -28.78
CA VAL A 540 9.76 17.39 -27.58
C VAL A 540 10.46 18.16 -26.47
N GLY A 541 9.71 18.52 -25.43
CA GLY A 541 10.20 19.13 -24.20
C GLY A 541 10.32 18.12 -23.06
N PHE A 542 10.88 18.55 -21.96
CA PHE A 542 11.06 17.77 -20.76
C PHE A 542 10.21 18.34 -19.63
N GLY A 543 9.21 17.57 -19.15
CA GLY A 543 8.35 17.96 -18.04
C GLY A 543 8.99 17.65 -16.69
N THR A 544 8.85 18.56 -15.73
CA THR A 544 9.46 18.47 -14.39
C THR A 544 8.46 18.21 -13.27
N TRP A 545 7.17 18.09 -13.56
CA TRP A 545 6.13 17.86 -12.55
C TRP A 545 6.26 16.49 -11.88
N GLN A 546 6.00 16.43 -10.56
CA GLN A 546 6.04 15.19 -9.74
C GLN A 546 7.41 14.46 -9.74
N ALA A 547 8.51 15.16 -9.93
CA ALA A 547 9.81 14.63 -9.60
C ALA A 547 10.06 14.79 -8.09
N ALA A 548 10.58 13.74 -7.45
CA ALA A 548 10.94 13.81 -6.04
C ALA A 548 12.13 14.76 -5.82
N PRO A 549 12.30 15.34 -4.62
CA PRO A 549 13.46 16.15 -4.28
C PRO A 549 14.76 15.39 -4.57
N GLY A 550 15.73 16.05 -5.24
CA GLY A 550 16.98 15.44 -5.70
C GLY A 550 16.87 14.70 -7.03
N GLU A 551 15.65 14.44 -7.55
CA GLU A 551 15.44 13.81 -8.84
C GLU A 551 15.25 14.78 -9.98
N ALA A 552 14.62 15.94 -9.72
CA ALA A 552 14.33 16.92 -10.74
C ALA A 552 15.62 17.47 -11.38
N GLY A 553 16.57 17.88 -10.56
CA GLY A 553 17.86 18.40 -11.03
C GLY A 553 18.68 17.35 -11.77
N ARG A 554 18.75 16.11 -11.23
CA ARG A 554 19.43 14.99 -11.90
C ARG A 554 18.79 14.67 -13.24
N ALA A 555 17.47 14.61 -13.32
CA ALA A 555 16.74 14.31 -14.54
C ALA A 555 16.88 15.43 -15.58
N VAL A 556 16.90 16.71 -15.17
CA VAL A 556 17.18 17.85 -16.05
C VAL A 556 18.60 17.78 -16.63
N LYS A 557 19.62 17.46 -15.82
CA LYS A 557 20.99 17.28 -16.33
C LYS A 557 21.05 16.13 -17.37
N MET A 558 20.43 14.99 -17.08
CA MET A 558 20.35 13.88 -18.02
C MET A 558 19.61 14.27 -19.31
N ALA A 559 18.51 15.02 -19.19
CA ALA A 559 17.73 15.45 -20.36
C ALA A 559 18.54 16.38 -21.25
N ILE A 560 19.24 17.39 -20.69
CA ILE A 560 20.06 18.30 -21.44
C ILE A 560 21.23 17.58 -22.13
N LYS A 561 21.91 16.67 -21.41
CA LYS A 561 22.97 15.81 -21.95
C LYS A 561 22.46 14.86 -23.04
N ALA A 562 21.22 14.38 -22.94
CA ALA A 562 20.57 13.55 -23.97
C ALA A 562 20.16 14.36 -25.23
N GLY A 563 20.13 15.68 -25.15
CA GLY A 563 19.82 16.57 -26.29
C GLY A 563 18.51 17.34 -26.16
N TYR A 564 17.78 17.25 -25.04
CA TYR A 564 16.62 18.14 -24.83
C TYR A 564 17.07 19.61 -24.81
N ARG A 565 16.22 20.46 -25.40
CA ARG A 565 16.39 21.91 -25.45
C ARG A 565 15.16 22.68 -24.98
N HIS A 566 14.10 21.99 -24.55
CA HIS A 566 12.90 22.58 -23.99
C HIS A 566 12.61 21.97 -22.62
N LEU A 567 12.50 22.82 -21.60
CA LEU A 567 12.17 22.45 -20.20
C LEU A 567 10.86 23.11 -19.79
N ASP A 568 9.96 22.33 -19.14
CA ASP A 568 8.70 22.82 -18.61
C ASP A 568 8.71 22.78 -17.08
N CYS A 569 8.74 23.96 -16.45
CA CYS A 569 8.81 24.20 -15.02
C CYS A 569 7.53 24.87 -14.51
N ALA A 570 7.37 24.94 -13.20
CA ALA A 570 6.38 25.77 -12.52
C ALA A 570 6.72 25.89 -11.02
N PRO A 571 6.44 27.04 -10.36
CA PRO A 571 6.62 27.18 -8.92
C PRO A 571 5.77 26.20 -8.10
N LEU A 572 4.59 25.82 -8.61
CA LEU A 572 3.74 24.80 -7.99
C LEU A 572 4.42 23.43 -7.87
N TYR A 573 5.45 23.13 -8.65
CA TYR A 573 6.16 21.85 -8.64
C TYR A 573 7.18 21.76 -7.50
N TRP A 574 7.48 22.86 -6.81
CA TRP A 574 8.38 22.96 -5.66
C TRP A 574 9.82 22.50 -5.95
N ASN A 575 10.26 22.57 -7.19
CA ASN A 575 11.55 22.08 -7.63
C ASN A 575 12.35 23.09 -8.50
N GLU A 576 11.86 24.35 -8.68
CA GLU A 576 12.55 25.33 -9.50
C GLU A 576 13.96 25.64 -8.99
N ALA A 577 14.17 25.73 -7.67
CA ALA A 577 15.51 26.00 -7.12
C ALA A 577 16.49 24.84 -7.39
N GLU A 578 16.05 23.60 -7.29
CA GLU A 578 16.84 22.40 -7.63
C GLU A 578 17.16 22.36 -9.12
N ILE A 579 16.19 22.73 -9.96
CA ILE A 579 16.37 22.81 -11.42
C ILE A 579 17.35 23.92 -11.76
N GLY A 580 17.27 25.08 -11.09
CA GLY A 580 18.19 26.21 -11.30
C GLY A 580 19.64 25.84 -11.01
N GLN A 581 19.88 25.15 -9.89
CA GLN A 581 21.21 24.63 -9.57
C GLN A 581 21.70 23.66 -10.65
N ALA A 582 20.85 22.70 -11.05
CA ALA A 582 21.18 21.72 -12.07
C ALA A 582 21.45 22.34 -13.44
N LEU A 583 20.70 23.40 -13.80
CA LEU A 583 20.91 24.16 -15.02
C LEU A 583 22.28 24.86 -15.01
N SER A 584 22.59 25.59 -13.94
CA SER A 584 23.88 26.26 -13.78
C SER A 584 25.04 25.28 -13.95
N GLU A 585 24.97 24.12 -13.27
CA GLU A 585 26.00 23.11 -13.35
C GLU A 585 26.12 22.46 -14.75
N VAL A 586 24.98 22.05 -15.36
CA VAL A 586 25.04 21.34 -16.65
C VAL A 586 25.41 22.24 -17.81
N LEU A 587 25.04 23.51 -17.78
CA LEU A 587 25.43 24.47 -18.81
C LEU A 587 26.95 24.77 -18.76
N GLN A 588 27.54 24.82 -17.55
CA GLN A 588 28.99 24.91 -17.39
C GLN A 588 29.69 23.62 -17.87
N GLU A 589 29.18 22.45 -17.48
CA GLU A 589 29.75 21.14 -17.86
C GLU A 589 29.71 20.89 -19.38
N THR A 590 28.64 21.31 -20.05
CA THR A 590 28.41 21.02 -21.48
C THR A 590 28.78 22.14 -22.43
N ALA A 591 29.08 23.33 -21.91
CA ALA A 591 29.31 24.56 -22.67
C ALA A 591 28.14 24.94 -23.62
N ILE A 592 26.91 24.50 -23.29
CA ILE A 592 25.69 24.86 -24.03
C ILE A 592 25.30 26.28 -23.62
N PRO A 593 25.14 27.25 -24.56
CA PRO A 593 24.70 28.57 -24.19
C PRO A 593 23.23 28.58 -23.77
N ARG A 594 22.85 29.42 -22.79
CA ARG A 594 21.45 29.57 -22.32
C ARG A 594 20.49 29.88 -23.49
N SER A 595 20.95 30.56 -24.53
CA SER A 595 20.15 30.89 -25.71
C SER A 595 19.71 29.67 -26.55
N GLU A 596 20.34 28.51 -26.37
CA GLU A 596 19.91 27.26 -27.01
C GLU A 596 18.78 26.55 -26.24
N LEU A 597 18.50 26.96 -25.00
CA LEU A 597 17.43 26.37 -24.21
C LEU A 597 16.15 27.20 -24.32
N PHE A 598 15.04 26.52 -24.49
CA PHE A 598 13.67 27.03 -24.35
C PHE A 598 13.12 26.66 -22.98
N VAL A 599 13.04 27.61 -22.05
CA VAL A 599 12.59 27.37 -20.67
C VAL A 599 11.21 27.98 -20.48
N THR A 600 10.25 27.13 -20.06
CA THR A 600 8.88 27.53 -19.72
C THR A 600 8.72 27.50 -18.20
N THR A 601 8.11 28.54 -17.62
CA THR A 601 7.56 28.51 -16.26
C THR A 601 6.16 29.09 -16.22
N LYS A 602 5.48 29.05 -15.05
CA LYS A 602 4.05 29.32 -14.95
C LYS A 602 3.71 30.22 -13.77
N LEU A 603 2.66 31.04 -13.93
CA LEU A 603 2.05 31.85 -12.88
C LEU A 603 0.98 31.03 -12.14
N TRP A 604 1.12 30.85 -10.83
CA TRP A 604 0.11 30.16 -10.05
C TRP A 604 -1.10 31.04 -9.74
N SER A 605 -2.24 30.43 -9.54
CA SER A 605 -3.55 31.09 -9.38
C SER A 605 -3.64 32.10 -8.21
N SER A 606 -2.96 31.89 -7.09
CA SER A 606 -2.95 32.85 -5.96
C SER A 606 -2.01 34.04 -6.18
N GLN A 607 -1.26 34.07 -7.28
CA GLN A 607 -0.34 35.17 -7.62
C GLN A 607 -0.78 35.97 -8.83
N HIS A 608 -2.01 35.79 -9.30
CA HIS A 608 -2.55 36.50 -10.44
C HIS A 608 -2.50 38.04 -10.33
N SER A 609 -2.59 38.61 -9.12
CA SER A 609 -2.46 40.01 -8.84
C SER A 609 -1.00 40.51 -8.62
N GLN A 610 -0.02 39.56 -8.65
CA GLN A 610 1.40 39.85 -8.36
C GLN A 610 2.32 39.23 -9.44
N VAL A 611 1.95 39.41 -10.71
CA VAL A 611 2.54 38.70 -11.86
C VAL A 611 4.05 38.89 -11.96
N GLU A 612 4.56 40.13 -11.87
CA GLU A 612 6.01 40.40 -11.99
C GLU A 612 6.78 39.87 -10.77
N VAL A 613 6.24 40.03 -9.56
CA VAL A 613 6.87 39.52 -8.33
C VAL A 613 7.01 37.99 -8.39
N ALA A 614 5.97 37.31 -8.85
CA ALA A 614 5.97 35.85 -9.01
C ALA A 614 7.01 35.39 -10.05
N LEU A 615 7.11 36.10 -11.19
CA LEU A 615 8.09 35.81 -12.22
C LEU A 615 9.52 35.99 -11.71
N ARG A 616 9.79 37.11 -11.03
CA ARG A 616 11.12 37.39 -10.47
C ARG A 616 11.54 36.34 -9.45
N LYS A 617 10.59 35.79 -8.67
CA LYS A 617 10.85 34.71 -7.76
C LYS A 617 11.23 33.42 -8.52
N SER A 618 10.46 33.05 -9.55
CA SER A 618 10.80 31.89 -10.40
C SER A 618 12.16 32.05 -11.09
N LEU A 619 12.48 33.23 -11.57
CA LEU A 619 13.78 33.49 -12.19
C LEU A 619 14.93 33.35 -11.18
N ALA A 620 14.76 33.86 -9.96
CA ALA A 620 15.74 33.68 -8.88
C ALA A 620 15.94 32.20 -8.52
N ASP A 621 14.85 31.45 -8.40
CA ASP A 621 14.91 30.02 -8.09
C ASP A 621 15.56 29.22 -9.25
N LEU A 622 15.21 29.53 -10.49
CA LEU A 622 15.79 28.91 -11.69
C LEU A 622 17.20 29.37 -11.99
N GLN A 623 17.72 30.42 -11.32
CA GLN A 623 19.02 31.07 -11.57
C GLN A 623 19.15 31.54 -13.03
N LEU A 624 18.09 32.18 -13.56
CA LEU A 624 18.01 32.66 -14.94
C LEU A 624 17.67 34.15 -14.98
N ASP A 625 18.19 34.84 -16.00
CA ASP A 625 17.87 36.24 -16.26
C ASP A 625 16.54 36.43 -16.99
N TYR A 626 16.10 35.41 -17.74
CA TYR A 626 14.86 35.43 -18.49
C TYR A 626 14.33 33.99 -18.69
N VAL A 627 13.01 33.89 -18.96
CA VAL A 627 12.38 32.66 -19.49
C VAL A 627 11.90 32.87 -20.92
N ASP A 628 11.86 31.80 -21.71
CA ASP A 628 11.41 31.86 -23.10
C ASP A 628 9.89 31.92 -23.20
N LEU A 629 9.18 31.31 -22.24
CA LEU A 629 7.70 31.28 -22.18
C LEU A 629 7.23 31.36 -20.74
N TYR A 630 6.29 32.28 -20.47
CA TYR A 630 5.59 32.39 -19.18
C TYR A 630 4.11 32.12 -19.38
N LEU A 631 3.57 31.13 -18.68
CA LEU A 631 2.18 30.69 -18.83
C LEU A 631 1.33 31.04 -17.61
N MET A 632 0.13 31.58 -17.83
CA MET A 632 -0.89 31.56 -16.80
C MET A 632 -1.36 30.09 -16.58
N HIS A 633 -1.12 29.53 -15.38
CA HIS A 633 -1.26 28.08 -15.14
C HIS A 633 -2.71 27.59 -15.24
N TRP A 634 -3.67 28.39 -14.76
CA TRP A 634 -5.10 28.10 -14.79
C TRP A 634 -5.92 29.38 -15.02
N PRO A 635 -7.12 29.31 -15.65
CA PRO A 635 -8.00 30.47 -15.85
C PRO A 635 -8.79 30.86 -14.60
N VAL A 636 -8.21 30.72 -13.42
CA VAL A 636 -8.85 30.99 -12.14
C VAL A 636 -7.93 31.80 -11.25
N SER A 637 -8.42 32.94 -10.74
CA SER A 637 -7.72 33.76 -9.78
C SER A 637 -8.17 33.40 -8.37
N LEU A 638 -7.24 33.05 -7.51
CA LEU A 638 -7.45 32.80 -6.08
C LEU A 638 -7.06 34.05 -5.28
N PRO A 639 -7.52 34.21 -4.05
CA PRO A 639 -7.04 35.26 -3.16
C PRO A 639 -5.52 35.24 -3.05
N PRO A 640 -4.86 36.42 -3.02
CA PRO A 640 -3.40 36.50 -2.88
C PRO A 640 -2.91 35.74 -1.66
N ASN A 641 -1.83 35.00 -1.81
CA ASN A 641 -1.24 34.20 -0.77
C ASN A 641 0.28 34.35 -0.78
N GLU A 642 0.91 34.32 0.40
CA GLU A 642 2.36 34.30 0.50
C GLU A 642 2.93 33.00 -0.08
N HIS A 643 4.01 33.15 -0.87
CA HIS A 643 4.74 32.00 -1.45
C HIS A 643 5.58 31.30 -0.36
N THR A 644 4.89 30.69 0.62
CA THR A 644 5.52 29.90 1.68
C THR A 644 5.16 28.43 1.52
N ALA A 645 6.04 27.55 1.99
CA ALA A 645 5.81 26.11 1.95
C ALA A 645 4.52 25.66 2.70
N GLN A 646 3.97 26.53 3.55
CA GLN A 646 2.76 26.25 4.31
C GLN A 646 1.47 26.53 3.53
N ASN A 647 1.48 27.53 2.66
CA ASN A 647 0.26 28.08 2.07
C ASN A 647 0.19 27.93 0.55
N PHE A 648 1.31 28.01 -0.15
CA PHE A 648 1.33 28.05 -1.62
C PHE A 648 0.97 26.68 -2.23
N GLY A 649 -0.03 26.68 -3.11
CA GLY A 649 -0.55 25.47 -3.76
C GLY A 649 -1.49 24.63 -2.89
N LYS A 650 -1.78 25.07 -1.66
CA LYS A 650 -2.69 24.40 -0.71
C LYS A 650 -3.96 25.20 -0.46
N GLU A 651 -4.17 26.27 -1.23
CA GLU A 651 -5.33 27.14 -1.15
C GLU A 651 -6.62 26.37 -1.43
N ASP A 652 -7.73 26.79 -0.84
CA ASP A 652 -9.05 26.31 -1.23
C ASP A 652 -9.34 26.81 -2.64
N ARG A 653 -9.23 25.96 -3.61
CA ARG A 653 -9.43 26.26 -5.04
C ARG A 653 -10.87 26.63 -5.40
N THR A 654 -11.81 26.46 -4.47
CA THR A 654 -13.21 26.85 -4.67
C THR A 654 -13.49 28.29 -4.23
N VAL A 655 -12.53 28.93 -3.54
CA VAL A 655 -12.63 30.33 -3.09
C VAL A 655 -11.88 31.19 -4.08
N HIS A 656 -12.62 31.92 -4.92
CA HIS A 656 -12.06 32.78 -5.97
C HIS A 656 -11.85 34.20 -5.48
N ALA A 657 -10.93 34.93 -6.10
CA ALA A 657 -10.78 36.37 -5.89
C ALA A 657 -12.01 37.10 -6.44
N SER A 658 -12.62 37.98 -5.60
CA SER A 658 -13.87 38.67 -5.93
C SER A 658 -13.74 39.76 -6.99
N ASP A 659 -12.58 40.38 -7.07
CA ASP A 659 -12.29 41.59 -7.83
C ASP A 659 -11.20 41.44 -8.90
N TRP A 660 -10.71 40.22 -9.07
CA TRP A 660 -9.62 39.89 -9.98
C TRP A 660 -9.95 38.67 -10.84
N ASP A 661 -9.95 38.84 -12.16
CA ASP A 661 -10.07 37.71 -13.08
C ASP A 661 -8.83 37.55 -13.98
N PHE A 662 -8.80 36.52 -14.76
CA PHE A 662 -7.66 36.18 -15.60
C PHE A 662 -7.42 37.21 -16.74
N SER A 663 -8.40 38.03 -17.14
CA SER A 663 -8.20 39.08 -18.14
C SER A 663 -7.32 40.21 -17.58
N LYS A 664 -7.54 40.61 -16.32
CA LYS A 664 -6.62 41.54 -15.63
C LYS A 664 -5.23 40.96 -15.45
N THR A 665 -5.12 39.67 -15.14
CA THR A 665 -3.84 38.95 -15.05
C THR A 665 -3.13 39.00 -16.40
N TRP A 666 -3.84 38.88 -17.51
CA TRP A 666 -3.25 38.91 -18.83
C TRP A 666 -2.68 40.30 -19.17
N GLU A 667 -3.40 41.37 -18.82
CA GLU A 667 -2.91 42.74 -18.96
C GLU A 667 -1.57 42.99 -18.23
N GLU A 668 -1.42 42.38 -17.02
CA GLU A 668 -0.15 42.47 -16.28
C GLU A 668 0.93 41.58 -16.93
N MET A 669 0.59 40.45 -17.49
CA MET A 669 1.53 39.60 -18.23
C MET A 669 2.02 40.25 -19.51
N GLU A 670 1.18 41.00 -20.22
CA GLU A 670 1.56 41.76 -21.41
C GLU A 670 2.66 42.83 -21.13
N LYS A 671 2.61 43.45 -19.94
CA LYS A 671 3.63 44.43 -19.50
C LYS A 671 5.02 43.79 -19.35
N LEU A 672 5.07 42.51 -19.00
CA LEU A 672 6.35 41.81 -18.82
C LEU A 672 7.18 41.70 -20.10
N LEU A 673 6.55 41.73 -21.29
CA LEU A 673 7.25 41.67 -22.56
C LEU A 673 8.24 42.85 -22.75
N ALA A 674 7.89 44.00 -22.19
CA ALA A 674 8.74 45.21 -22.24
C ALA A 674 9.93 45.18 -21.26
N THR A 675 9.89 44.28 -20.27
CA THR A 675 10.93 44.17 -19.24
C THR A 675 12.15 43.34 -19.67
N GLY A 676 12.01 42.54 -20.74
CA GLY A 676 13.02 41.57 -21.16
C GLY A 676 13.11 40.32 -20.31
N LEU A 677 12.31 40.19 -19.23
CA LEU A 677 12.27 39.01 -18.36
C LEU A 677 11.60 37.79 -19.01
N VAL A 678 10.77 38.02 -20.03
CA VAL A 678 10.08 36.99 -20.80
C VAL A 678 10.17 37.26 -22.30
N ARG A 679 10.28 36.23 -23.11
CA ARG A 679 10.28 36.30 -24.58
C ARG A 679 8.91 36.10 -25.21
N ALA A 680 8.07 35.25 -24.56
CA ALA A 680 6.69 34.96 -24.97
C ALA A 680 5.81 34.75 -23.75
N ILE A 681 4.53 35.09 -23.88
CA ILE A 681 3.50 34.83 -22.87
C ILE A 681 2.44 33.92 -23.43
N GLY A 682 1.82 33.08 -22.57
CA GLY A 682 0.79 32.12 -22.97
C GLY A 682 -0.09 31.73 -21.79
N VAL A 683 -0.92 30.75 -22.05
CA VAL A 683 -1.91 30.23 -21.08
C VAL A 683 -1.80 28.72 -20.96
N ALA A 684 -2.36 28.18 -19.90
CA ALA A 684 -2.52 26.74 -19.72
C ALA A 684 -3.92 26.40 -19.20
N ASN A 685 -4.48 25.28 -19.64
CA ASN A 685 -5.80 24.81 -19.26
C ASN A 685 -6.97 25.73 -19.67
N PHE A 686 -6.82 26.48 -20.74
CA PHE A 686 -7.88 27.35 -21.29
C PHE A 686 -8.72 26.58 -22.30
N SER A 687 -10.04 26.59 -22.12
CA SER A 687 -11.04 26.12 -23.08
C SER A 687 -11.30 27.17 -24.18
N THR A 688 -12.03 26.84 -25.23
CA THR A 688 -12.47 27.79 -26.26
C THR A 688 -13.20 28.98 -25.65
N VAL A 689 -14.10 28.75 -24.69
CA VAL A 689 -14.85 29.80 -23.99
C VAL A 689 -13.93 30.75 -23.23
N ASN A 690 -12.93 30.22 -22.53
CA ASN A 690 -11.96 31.03 -21.81
C ASN A 690 -11.04 31.81 -22.75
N LEU A 691 -10.63 31.21 -23.88
CA LEU A 691 -9.84 31.89 -24.90
C LEU A 691 -10.66 33.00 -25.56
N ASP A 692 -11.92 32.79 -25.92
CA ASP A 692 -12.79 33.81 -26.48
C ASP A 692 -12.98 34.99 -25.53
N LYS A 693 -13.10 34.73 -24.21
CA LYS A 693 -13.17 35.79 -23.20
C LYS A 693 -11.87 36.58 -23.15
N LEU A 694 -10.74 35.91 -23.13
CA LEU A 694 -9.42 36.51 -23.04
C LEU A 694 -9.14 37.39 -24.29
N LEU A 695 -9.37 36.86 -25.49
CA LEU A 695 -9.10 37.49 -26.76
C LEU A 695 -9.92 38.76 -27.02
N LYS A 696 -11.02 38.98 -26.29
CA LYS A 696 -11.79 40.23 -26.36
C LYS A 696 -11.00 41.45 -25.84
N THR A 697 -10.14 41.21 -24.87
CA THR A 697 -9.40 42.30 -24.18
C THR A 697 -7.90 42.24 -24.42
N ALA A 698 -7.37 41.09 -24.82
CA ALA A 698 -5.95 40.88 -25.05
C ALA A 698 -5.40 41.73 -26.20
N LYS A 699 -4.32 42.44 -25.95
CA LYS A 699 -3.53 43.18 -26.99
C LYS A 699 -2.50 42.25 -27.64
N VAL A 700 -2.02 41.26 -26.91
CA VAL A 700 -1.12 40.21 -27.38
C VAL A 700 -1.85 38.87 -27.37
N VAL A 701 -1.84 38.19 -28.50
CA VAL A 701 -2.41 36.82 -28.61
C VAL A 701 -1.51 35.85 -27.87
N PRO A 702 -2.02 34.96 -27.01
CA PRO A 702 -1.21 33.93 -26.35
C PRO A 702 -0.36 33.17 -27.35
N ALA A 703 0.93 32.99 -27.06
CA ALA A 703 1.81 32.23 -27.92
C ALA A 703 1.54 30.73 -27.85
N VAL A 704 1.14 30.25 -26.66
CA VAL A 704 0.89 28.84 -26.37
C VAL A 704 -0.35 28.70 -25.51
N ASN A 705 -1.16 27.65 -25.75
CA ASN A 705 -2.08 27.09 -24.79
C ASN A 705 -1.62 25.67 -24.42
N GLN A 706 -1.14 25.48 -23.18
CA GLN A 706 -0.68 24.18 -22.70
C GLN A 706 -1.85 23.42 -22.06
N THR A 707 -2.25 22.26 -22.64
CA THR A 707 -3.41 21.50 -22.18
C THR A 707 -3.13 20.01 -22.12
N GLU A 708 -4.00 19.23 -21.44
CA GLU A 708 -3.92 17.79 -21.43
C GLU A 708 -4.30 17.24 -22.81
N LEU A 709 -3.36 16.62 -23.52
CA LEU A 709 -3.57 16.10 -24.87
C LEU A 709 -2.90 14.73 -25.03
N HIS A 710 -3.69 13.74 -25.43
CA HIS A 710 -3.28 12.36 -25.72
C HIS A 710 -4.39 11.66 -26.54
N PRO A 711 -4.19 10.44 -27.08
CA PRO A 711 -5.17 9.77 -27.93
C PRO A 711 -6.55 9.55 -27.30
N LEU A 712 -6.69 9.55 -25.98
CA LEU A 712 -7.99 9.50 -25.29
C LEU A 712 -8.62 10.88 -25.07
N LEU A 713 -7.89 11.97 -25.36
CA LEU A 713 -8.34 13.35 -25.20
C LEU A 713 -7.69 14.26 -26.25
N PRO A 714 -8.05 14.16 -27.54
CA PRO A 714 -7.45 14.96 -28.62
C PRO A 714 -7.90 16.41 -28.64
N GLN A 715 -9.01 16.76 -28.01
CA GLN A 715 -9.58 18.12 -27.91
C GLN A 715 -9.64 18.85 -29.28
N ASP A 716 -10.21 18.20 -30.31
CA ASP A 716 -10.18 18.68 -31.70
C ASP A 716 -10.81 20.08 -31.87
N LYS A 717 -11.91 20.39 -31.17
CA LYS A 717 -12.56 21.70 -31.18
C LYS A 717 -11.60 22.78 -30.67
N LEU A 718 -10.92 22.53 -29.52
CA LEU A 718 -9.95 23.45 -28.96
C LEU A 718 -8.73 23.60 -29.86
N ASN A 719 -8.25 22.50 -30.47
CA ASN A 719 -7.12 22.54 -31.41
C ASN A 719 -7.45 23.39 -32.65
N GLN A 720 -8.62 23.25 -33.25
CA GLN A 720 -9.08 24.06 -34.40
C GLN A 720 -9.17 25.55 -34.00
N HIS A 721 -9.71 25.82 -32.81
CA HIS A 721 -9.83 27.18 -32.27
C HIS A 721 -8.45 27.84 -32.06
N CYS A 722 -7.52 27.13 -31.43
CA CYS A 722 -6.14 27.60 -31.22
C CYS A 722 -5.43 27.89 -32.57
N ARG A 723 -5.52 26.96 -33.52
CA ARG A 723 -4.96 27.17 -34.89
C ARG A 723 -5.52 28.39 -35.59
N LYS A 724 -6.84 28.62 -35.50
CA LYS A 724 -7.50 29.79 -36.10
C LYS A 724 -6.92 31.12 -35.58
N HIS A 725 -6.52 31.16 -34.31
CA HIS A 725 -5.99 32.34 -33.67
C HIS A 725 -4.46 32.37 -33.61
N GLY A 726 -3.76 31.44 -34.25
CA GLY A 726 -2.31 31.36 -34.28
C GLY A 726 -1.68 31.01 -32.93
N ILE A 727 -2.45 30.31 -32.05
CA ILE A 727 -2.01 29.84 -30.73
C ILE A 727 -1.46 28.44 -30.90
N HIS A 728 -0.20 28.21 -30.51
CA HIS A 728 0.42 26.89 -30.51
C HIS A 728 -0.12 26.05 -29.31
N GLN A 729 -0.29 24.76 -29.51
CA GLN A 729 -0.67 23.83 -28.42
C GLN A 729 0.54 23.03 -27.93
N THR A 730 0.69 23.00 -26.60
CA THR A 730 1.65 22.11 -25.92
C THR A 730 0.89 21.05 -25.13
N ALA A 731 1.20 19.78 -25.39
CA ALA A 731 0.57 18.64 -24.72
C ALA A 731 1.28 18.32 -23.41
N PHE A 732 0.62 18.59 -22.27
CA PHE A 732 1.05 17.96 -21.02
C PHE A 732 0.30 16.63 -20.85
N GLY A 733 0.88 15.68 -20.09
CA GLY A 733 0.35 14.34 -19.95
C GLY A 733 0.23 13.56 -21.27
N PRO A 734 1.16 13.71 -22.24
CA PRO A 734 1.02 13.09 -23.58
C PRO A 734 1.03 11.55 -23.52
N LEU A 735 1.44 10.98 -22.43
CA LEU A 735 1.46 9.53 -22.17
C LEU A 735 0.21 9.07 -21.39
N GLY A 736 -0.72 9.98 -21.12
CA GLY A 736 -1.84 9.80 -20.20
C GLY A 736 -1.44 10.01 -18.73
N GLY A 737 -2.45 10.14 -17.85
CA GLY A 737 -2.24 10.30 -16.42
C GLY A 737 -2.10 8.98 -15.68
N LYS A 738 -2.02 9.04 -14.35
CA LYS A 738 -2.00 7.87 -13.48
C LYS A 738 -3.26 7.02 -13.73
N GLY A 739 -3.07 5.72 -14.01
CA GLY A 739 -4.15 4.80 -14.36
C GLY A 739 -4.55 4.83 -15.84
N SER A 740 -3.73 5.46 -16.72
CA SER A 740 -3.93 5.43 -18.17
C SER A 740 -3.68 4.03 -18.75
N THR A 741 -4.58 3.60 -19.61
CA THR A 741 -4.47 2.35 -20.38
C THR A 741 -3.67 2.52 -21.68
N LEU A 742 -3.26 3.74 -22.03
CA LEU A 742 -2.61 4.06 -23.31
C LEU A 742 -1.37 3.21 -23.58
N HIS A 743 -0.50 3.02 -22.58
CA HIS A 743 0.73 2.21 -22.75
C HIS A 743 0.46 0.73 -23.07
N THR A 744 -0.71 0.22 -22.71
CA THR A 744 -1.11 -1.18 -22.89
C THR A 744 -2.22 -1.35 -23.92
N ASN A 745 -2.71 -0.25 -24.48
CA ASN A 745 -3.75 -0.28 -25.50
C ASN A 745 -3.26 -1.06 -26.73
N ALA A 746 -4.10 -1.94 -27.27
CA ALA A 746 -3.74 -2.85 -28.35
C ALA A 746 -3.27 -2.13 -29.60
N ALA A 747 -3.87 -0.99 -29.96
CA ALA A 747 -3.48 -0.18 -31.11
C ALA A 747 -2.09 0.41 -30.91
N VAL A 748 -1.82 1.01 -29.74
CA VAL A 748 -0.53 1.59 -29.40
C VAL A 748 0.57 0.54 -29.37
N VAL A 749 0.32 -0.61 -28.72
CA VAL A 749 1.28 -1.73 -28.63
C VAL A 749 1.52 -2.37 -29.98
N GLY A 750 0.48 -2.48 -30.82
CA GLY A 750 0.59 -2.99 -32.20
C GLY A 750 1.55 -2.17 -33.05
N ILE A 751 1.37 -0.84 -33.04
CA ILE A 751 2.24 0.10 -33.77
C ILE A 751 3.67 0.06 -33.18
N ALA A 752 3.80 0.06 -31.86
CA ALA A 752 5.09 -0.03 -31.18
C ALA A 752 5.90 -1.26 -31.61
N LYS A 753 5.27 -2.43 -31.66
CA LYS A 753 5.90 -3.67 -32.13
C LYS A 753 6.31 -3.58 -33.60
N GLN A 754 5.44 -3.08 -34.49
CA GLN A 754 5.73 -2.95 -35.94
C GLN A 754 6.89 -1.99 -36.19
N ARG A 755 7.04 -0.95 -35.37
CA ARG A 755 8.07 0.09 -35.53
C ARG A 755 9.33 -0.19 -34.71
N ASN A 756 9.40 -1.31 -33.97
CA ASN A 756 10.47 -1.58 -33.01
C ASN A 756 10.72 -0.41 -32.04
N ALA A 757 9.64 0.16 -31.56
CA ALA A 757 9.60 1.35 -30.72
C ALA A 757 8.86 1.06 -29.39
N THR A 758 8.96 1.99 -28.44
CA THR A 758 8.18 1.92 -27.19
C THR A 758 6.78 2.52 -27.39
N SER A 759 5.80 2.10 -26.58
CA SER A 759 4.48 2.72 -26.55
C SER A 759 4.56 4.25 -26.29
N ALA A 760 5.51 4.68 -25.46
CA ALA A 760 5.75 6.11 -25.21
C ALA A 760 6.16 6.85 -26.48
N GLN A 761 7.08 6.30 -27.26
CA GLN A 761 7.50 6.91 -28.52
C GLN A 761 6.36 7.01 -29.53
N VAL A 762 5.46 6.01 -29.60
CA VAL A 762 4.24 6.06 -30.45
C VAL A 762 3.33 7.21 -30.03
N LEU A 763 3.06 7.34 -28.72
CA LEU A 763 2.19 8.38 -28.16
C LEU A 763 2.77 9.79 -28.37
N LEU A 764 4.06 9.97 -28.17
CA LEU A 764 4.75 11.23 -28.40
C LEU A 764 4.79 11.59 -29.90
N SER A 765 5.05 10.59 -30.75
CA SER A 765 5.00 10.75 -32.21
C SER A 765 3.62 11.16 -32.72
N TRP A 766 2.55 10.64 -32.11
CA TRP A 766 1.18 11.03 -32.42
C TRP A 766 0.92 12.51 -32.09
N GLY A 767 1.34 12.98 -30.89
CA GLY A 767 1.19 14.39 -30.51
C GLY A 767 1.96 15.33 -31.45
N VAL A 768 3.21 14.99 -31.77
CA VAL A 768 4.05 15.77 -32.70
C VAL A 768 3.46 15.78 -34.13
N ALA A 769 2.90 14.64 -34.61
CA ALA A 769 2.25 14.57 -35.92
C ALA A 769 0.98 15.43 -36.02
N ARG A 770 0.30 15.68 -34.88
CA ARG A 770 -0.83 16.60 -34.80
C ARG A 770 -0.41 18.09 -34.74
N GLY A 771 0.88 18.37 -34.75
CA GLY A 771 1.45 19.71 -34.74
C GLY A 771 1.56 20.33 -33.35
N TRP A 772 1.69 19.51 -32.30
CA TRP A 772 1.84 19.95 -30.90
C TRP A 772 3.25 19.72 -30.40
N SER A 773 3.75 20.60 -29.55
CA SER A 773 4.87 20.24 -28.70
C SER A 773 4.40 19.33 -27.56
N VAL A 774 5.21 18.35 -27.17
CA VAL A 774 4.89 17.34 -26.16
C VAL A 774 5.89 17.39 -25.02
N ILE A 775 5.45 17.34 -23.75
CA ILE A 775 6.31 17.45 -22.58
C ILE A 775 6.20 16.19 -21.69
N PRO A 776 6.76 15.05 -22.14
CA PRO A 776 6.83 13.86 -21.30
C PRO A 776 7.72 14.10 -20.08
N LYS A 777 7.39 13.47 -18.96
CA LYS A 777 8.20 13.45 -17.74
C LYS A 777 8.83 12.07 -17.53
N SER A 778 10.10 12.02 -17.22
CA SER A 778 10.78 10.83 -16.74
C SER A 778 11.94 11.19 -15.82
N VAL A 779 12.31 10.29 -14.92
CA VAL A 779 13.52 10.37 -14.08
C VAL A 779 14.53 9.28 -14.42
N THR A 780 14.21 8.42 -15.39
CA THR A 780 15.02 7.28 -15.84
C THR A 780 15.75 7.64 -17.12
N GLU A 781 17.05 7.49 -17.14
CA GLU A 781 17.93 7.91 -18.24
C GLU A 781 17.53 7.28 -19.58
N GLU A 782 17.31 5.97 -19.62
CA GLU A 782 16.93 5.25 -20.84
C GLU A 782 15.60 5.76 -21.41
N ARG A 783 14.64 6.09 -20.56
CA ARG A 783 13.35 6.66 -21.00
C ARG A 783 13.51 8.11 -21.45
N ILE A 784 14.34 8.90 -20.77
CA ILE A 784 14.65 10.27 -21.18
C ILE A 784 15.23 10.25 -22.59
N GLN A 785 16.22 9.39 -22.85
CA GLN A 785 16.83 9.24 -24.17
C GLN A 785 15.85 8.69 -25.20
N ALA A 786 15.03 7.68 -24.83
CA ALA A 786 14.05 7.08 -25.74
C ALA A 786 12.93 8.05 -26.13
N ASN A 787 12.38 8.82 -25.16
CA ASN A 787 11.27 9.75 -25.39
C ASN A 787 11.66 10.92 -26.33
N LEU A 788 12.93 11.25 -26.47
CA LEU A 788 13.41 12.26 -27.41
C LEU A 788 13.31 11.79 -28.87
N ARG A 789 13.25 10.47 -29.09
CA ARG A 789 13.26 9.88 -30.43
C ARG A 789 11.84 9.66 -30.93
N VAL A 790 11.22 10.67 -31.49
CA VAL A 790 9.93 10.59 -32.20
C VAL A 790 10.14 10.24 -33.66
N PHE A 791 9.13 9.63 -34.28
CA PHE A 791 9.18 9.21 -35.69
C PHE A 791 7.84 9.52 -36.38
N ARG A 792 7.88 9.53 -37.73
CA ARG A 792 6.68 9.79 -38.52
C ARG A 792 5.75 8.58 -38.49
N LEU A 793 4.52 8.78 -38.06
CA LEU A 793 3.42 7.81 -38.16
C LEU A 793 2.78 7.88 -39.57
N SER A 794 2.30 6.78 -40.07
CA SER A 794 1.50 6.71 -41.29
C SER A 794 0.07 7.20 -41.01
N ASP A 795 -0.65 7.59 -42.07
CA ASP A 795 -2.03 8.05 -41.95
C ASP A 795 -2.96 6.99 -41.34
N THR A 796 -2.72 5.72 -41.62
CA THR A 796 -3.46 4.60 -41.03
C THR A 796 -3.16 4.41 -39.53
N GLU A 797 -1.90 4.58 -39.10
CA GLU A 797 -1.51 4.53 -37.70
C GLU A 797 -2.12 5.71 -36.92
N LEU A 798 -2.09 6.91 -37.50
CA LEU A 798 -2.75 8.10 -36.92
C LEU A 798 -4.25 7.89 -36.79
N ALA A 799 -4.94 7.45 -37.82
CA ALA A 799 -6.38 7.20 -37.80
C ALA A 799 -6.78 6.14 -36.75
N ASN A 800 -5.93 5.13 -36.52
CA ASN A 800 -6.19 4.11 -35.49
C ASN A 800 -6.04 4.67 -34.08
N LEU A 801 -5.09 5.56 -33.83
CA LEU A 801 -4.92 6.24 -32.55
C LEU A 801 -6.02 7.27 -32.29
N ASP A 802 -6.46 8.00 -33.32
CA ASP A 802 -7.55 8.99 -33.21
C ASP A 802 -8.90 8.36 -32.85
N LYS A 803 -9.13 7.11 -33.22
CA LYS A 803 -10.36 6.37 -32.85
C LYS A 803 -10.45 6.06 -31.36
N LEU A 804 -9.35 6.09 -30.62
CA LEU A 804 -9.37 5.74 -29.19
C LEU A 804 -10.22 6.71 -28.36
N ALA A 805 -10.27 7.98 -28.73
CA ALA A 805 -11.10 8.96 -28.06
C ALA A 805 -12.62 8.68 -28.19
N VAL A 806 -13.04 8.03 -29.29
CA VAL A 806 -14.45 7.72 -29.55
C VAL A 806 -14.96 6.63 -28.61
N THR A 807 -14.12 5.67 -28.26
CA THR A 807 -14.51 4.49 -27.49
C THR A 807 -14.13 4.56 -26.00
N GLU A 808 -13.05 5.26 -25.69
CA GLU A 808 -12.43 5.29 -24.36
C GLU A 808 -12.10 6.72 -23.91
N GLY A 809 -12.71 7.74 -24.50
CA GLY A 809 -12.43 9.16 -24.25
C GLY A 809 -12.38 9.49 -22.75
N ARG A 810 -11.27 10.10 -22.28
CA ARG A 810 -11.07 10.36 -20.86
C ARG A 810 -10.06 11.48 -20.59
N ARG A 811 -10.42 12.38 -19.65
CA ARG A 811 -9.54 13.37 -19.04
C ARG A 811 -9.01 12.83 -17.71
N PHE A 812 -7.72 12.88 -17.47
CA PHE A 812 -7.09 12.41 -16.23
C PHE A 812 -6.89 13.54 -15.20
N ASN A 813 -6.69 14.79 -15.65
CA ASN A 813 -6.45 15.91 -14.76
C ASN A 813 -7.69 16.81 -14.64
N ARG A 814 -8.53 16.54 -13.62
CA ARG A 814 -9.76 17.30 -13.30
C ARG A 814 -9.74 17.81 -11.85
N PRO A 815 -8.92 18.80 -11.51
CA PRO A 815 -8.98 19.41 -10.18
C PRO A 815 -10.33 20.13 -9.97
N ASN A 816 -10.86 20.08 -8.76
CA ASN A 816 -12.06 20.81 -8.40
C ASN A 816 -11.72 22.30 -8.17
N TRP A 817 -12.23 23.18 -9.02
CA TRP A 817 -12.07 24.61 -8.92
C TRP A 817 -13.33 25.33 -8.44
N GLY A 818 -14.41 24.63 -8.07
CA GLY A 818 -15.70 25.24 -7.76
C GLY A 818 -16.39 25.95 -8.95
N THR A 819 -15.79 25.89 -10.13
CA THR A 819 -16.31 26.48 -11.37
C THR A 819 -15.96 25.60 -12.57
N VAL A 820 -16.65 25.81 -13.69
CA VAL A 820 -16.38 25.05 -14.92
C VAL A 820 -15.15 25.64 -15.61
N ILE A 821 -14.12 24.80 -15.79
CA ILE A 821 -12.89 25.13 -16.51
C ILE A 821 -12.93 24.60 -17.96
N PHE A 822 -13.34 23.34 -18.10
CA PHE A 822 -13.32 22.61 -19.36
C PHE A 822 -14.70 22.62 -20.01
N HIS A 823 -14.96 23.62 -20.85
CA HIS A 823 -16.24 23.81 -21.55
C HIS A 823 -16.35 23.00 -22.85
N ASP A 824 -15.23 22.46 -23.32
CA ASP A 824 -15.12 21.74 -24.58
C ASP A 824 -15.27 20.22 -24.43
N ASP A 825 -15.36 19.76 -23.18
CA ASP A 825 -15.59 18.35 -22.90
C ASP A 825 -17.01 17.99 -23.34
N ASP A 826 -17.16 17.15 -24.37
CA ASP A 826 -18.44 16.59 -24.75
C ASP A 826 -19.01 15.74 -23.59
N ALA A 827 -20.32 15.76 -23.39
CA ALA A 827 -21.02 15.01 -22.35
C ALA A 827 -20.80 13.47 -22.42
N SER A 828 -20.20 12.99 -23.52
CA SER A 828 -19.82 11.59 -23.75
C SER A 828 -18.48 11.20 -23.08
N VAL A 829 -17.73 12.18 -22.56
CA VAL A 829 -16.40 11.98 -21.94
C VAL A 829 -16.45 12.21 -20.41
N ALA A 830 -17.66 12.10 -19.80
CA ALA A 830 -17.89 12.26 -18.37
C ALA A 830 -17.57 10.98 -17.58
#